data_a4e0af7cce8802ac84bf94f361182495
#
_entry.id   a4e0af7cce8802ac84bf94f361182495
#
_cell.length_a   1.000
_cell.length_b   1.000
_cell.length_c   1.000
_cell.angle_alpha   90.00
_cell.angle_beta   90.00
_cell.angle_gamma   90.00
#
_symmetry.space_group_name_H-M   'P 1'
#
loop_
_entity.id
_entity.type
_entity.pdbx_description
1 polymer ?
#
loop_
_entity_poly.entity_id
_entity_poly.type
_entity_poly.pdbx_seq_one_letter_code
_entity_poly.pdbx_strand_id
1 'polypeptide(L)'
;MLKNKLNWNDFKFEIKNINFSSKLLKDKLDIFWNEVMENKLQDNQHIWLLFRIQWSNGQFVTIGKLVKLNKEDKDWLFDFIMKNIDDKSEYYKEEFIKSMIFNYTIKKGRAKDKITFDSINSTLSYQYYYHHKLPITINPLEYGKLIEQNGNKFTIQVNRTNIAIITQFDDFNEVKLFKEGDLVYEYKDHKIDESTFVRTIHNKKFTFKNNELVLLNIEKSVKFINNLLITQRLTNKIITMDIETLIKDGIMIPYCISWYDGENNYTYYLSNYKSSEDMIIHAIKDLMIKKYDNYIIYIHNLSGFDGIFLLKILVELGNIKPIIHHGDIISIGFKFNSYNITFRDSHQLLLASLRNLGKSFAVNILKSIFPYDFVNENNLDYIGSVPNINYFNDLSREEYLNYYDSFNGNNWNLRNETVKYCEIDCVSLYQIITKFNNMIFDLFSINIHKYPTLSSLAFAIFRTHFLKLNTIPQLSGQIARDIRQGYTGGAVDMYIPENSDGTVIYCYDVNSLYPFVMKEFDMPVGKPIFFKGDIRVINPDAFGFFYCEIVTPDNLKHPILQTHVKVNKGIRTIAPLGTWSDMIFSEEMDNAKKYGYKFNILWGYTFERKNIFKSYVDTLYELRLKFDKSNPLNLIAKLLLNSLYGRFGMDDSFSDITIFDELKVLKKFLENHSDDVINMIDFNNTKVLIQHRSEIKDQNTELFGTLETHNTSIAIASAITAYARIHMSQFKNNPNFILYYSDTDSIYIDRPLPKHLVNSKVLGLMKLENILNKGIFLAPKMYYLETEDDKIIYKVIGLKHEVELNKTDFESLLIKQSYLEKSQIKWIKNFENASLRDQAKQLIKEISLWIL
;
A
#
# COMPACT_ATOMS: atom_id res chain seq x y z
N MET A 1 -28.60 11.37 -3.60
CA MET A 1 -28.91 12.76 -4.03
C MET A 1 -27.81 13.40 -4.88
N LEU A 2 -26.55 13.25 -4.55
CA LEU A 2 -25.42 13.78 -5.34
C LEU A 2 -25.20 13.00 -6.64
N LYS A 3 -25.31 11.67 -6.64
CA LYS A 3 -25.23 10.83 -7.84
C LYS A 3 -26.26 11.22 -8.88
N ASN A 4 -27.51 11.47 -8.44
CA ASN A 4 -28.58 11.96 -9.31
C ASN A 4 -28.43 13.42 -9.72
N LYS A 5 -27.68 14.25 -8.96
CA LYS A 5 -27.43 15.67 -9.31
C LYS A 5 -26.20 15.87 -10.20
N LEU A 6 -25.23 14.97 -10.14
CA LEU A 6 -24.04 15.04 -11.00
C LEU A 6 -24.18 14.19 -12.26
N ASN A 7 -25.05 13.17 -12.29
CA ASN A 7 -25.29 12.27 -13.42
C ASN A 7 -24.02 11.96 -14.23
N TRP A 8 -23.00 11.46 -13.53
CA TRP A 8 -21.78 11.04 -14.18
C TRP A 8 -22.03 9.77 -14.98
N ASN A 9 -21.68 9.80 -16.24
CA ASN A 9 -21.73 8.67 -17.14
C ASN A 9 -20.33 8.22 -17.49
N ASP A 10 -20.16 6.93 -17.71
CA ASP A 10 -18.88 6.35 -18.09
C ASP A 10 -18.92 5.97 -19.58
N PHE A 11 -17.87 6.33 -20.27
CA PHE A 11 -17.60 5.90 -21.63
C PHE A 11 -16.23 5.23 -21.65
N LYS A 12 -16.18 3.90 -21.71
CA LYS A 12 -14.96 3.10 -21.57
C LYS A 12 -14.54 2.50 -22.91
N PHE A 13 -13.28 2.72 -23.28
CA PHE A 13 -12.65 2.06 -24.41
C PHE A 13 -11.62 1.06 -23.92
N GLU A 14 -11.72 -0.18 -24.35
CA GLU A 14 -10.67 -1.17 -24.15
C GLU A 14 -9.75 -1.17 -25.37
N ILE A 15 -8.46 -1.09 -25.14
CA ILE A 15 -7.42 -1.14 -26.17
C ILE A 15 -6.87 -2.57 -26.15
N LYS A 16 -7.30 -3.37 -27.11
CA LYS A 16 -6.98 -4.81 -27.17
C LYS A 16 -5.58 -5.12 -27.68
N ASN A 17 -4.86 -4.17 -28.29
CA ASN A 17 -3.56 -4.36 -28.89
C ASN A 17 -2.52 -3.40 -28.31
N ILE A 18 -1.29 -3.87 -28.28
CA ILE A 18 -0.09 -3.26 -27.69
C ILE A 18 0.28 -1.90 -28.32
N ASN A 19 -0.26 -1.54 -29.48
CA ASN A 19 0.10 -0.31 -30.18
C ASN A 19 -0.98 0.76 -30.06
N PHE A 20 -0.82 1.60 -29.03
CA PHE A 20 -1.52 2.87 -28.99
C PHE A 20 -1.00 3.76 -30.13
N SER A 21 -1.92 4.31 -30.93
CA SER A 21 -1.58 5.28 -31.99
C SER A 21 -2.53 6.48 -31.93
N SER A 22 -2.06 7.62 -32.40
CA SER A 22 -2.86 8.83 -32.55
C SER A 22 -4.12 8.59 -33.38
N LYS A 23 -4.03 7.72 -34.39
CA LYS A 23 -5.17 7.30 -35.20
C LYS A 23 -6.21 6.56 -34.37
N LEU A 24 -5.80 5.61 -33.54
CA LEU A 24 -6.72 4.87 -32.67
C LEU A 24 -7.43 5.81 -31.67
N LEU A 25 -6.71 6.77 -31.10
CA LEU A 25 -7.31 7.79 -30.25
C LEU A 25 -8.34 8.62 -31.01
N LYS A 26 -8.01 9.06 -32.22
CA LYS A 26 -8.91 9.85 -33.05
C LYS A 26 -10.19 9.08 -33.35
N ASP A 27 -10.09 7.81 -33.76
CA ASP A 27 -11.24 6.95 -34.03
C ASP A 27 -12.13 6.77 -32.79
N LYS A 28 -11.52 6.59 -31.60
CA LYS A 28 -12.26 6.45 -30.35
C LYS A 28 -12.89 7.75 -29.87
N LEU A 29 -12.21 8.87 -30.09
CA LEU A 29 -12.75 10.19 -29.80
C LEU A 29 -13.93 10.52 -30.74
N ASP A 30 -13.87 10.12 -32.01
CA ASP A 30 -14.95 10.27 -32.96
C ASP A 30 -16.21 9.54 -32.50
N ILE A 31 -16.08 8.32 -32.00
CA ILE A 31 -17.20 7.56 -31.42
C ILE A 31 -17.78 8.30 -30.21
N PHE A 32 -16.94 8.70 -29.25
CA PHE A 32 -17.38 9.46 -28.06
C PHE A 32 -18.07 10.76 -28.45
N TRP A 33 -17.48 11.50 -29.41
CA TRP A 33 -18.04 12.76 -29.87
C TRP A 33 -19.42 12.59 -30.48
N ASN A 34 -19.58 11.66 -31.41
CA ASN A 34 -20.85 11.38 -32.04
C ASN A 34 -21.91 10.89 -31.04
N GLU A 35 -21.56 9.94 -30.16
CA GLU A 35 -22.54 9.40 -29.21
C GLU A 35 -22.93 10.35 -28.10
N VAL A 36 -22.00 11.21 -27.64
CA VAL A 36 -22.21 12.06 -26.47
C VAL A 36 -22.42 13.52 -26.85
N MET A 37 -21.50 14.07 -27.64
CA MET A 37 -21.52 15.51 -27.93
C MET A 37 -22.56 15.86 -28.99
N GLU A 38 -22.72 15.06 -30.04
CA GLU A 38 -23.69 15.30 -31.09
C GLU A 38 -25.09 14.83 -30.71
N ASN A 39 -25.22 13.61 -30.20
CA ASN A 39 -26.53 13.00 -29.96
C ASN A 39 -27.17 13.36 -28.60
N LYS A 40 -26.38 13.66 -27.57
CA LYS A 40 -26.93 13.91 -26.21
C LYS A 40 -26.83 15.37 -25.78
N LEU A 41 -25.93 16.14 -26.33
CA LEU A 41 -25.69 17.53 -25.91
C LEU A 41 -26.56 18.50 -26.72
N GLN A 42 -27.35 19.34 -26.01
CA GLN A 42 -28.14 20.42 -26.61
C GLN A 42 -27.29 21.68 -26.78
N ASP A 43 -27.69 22.60 -27.69
CA ASP A 43 -26.90 23.79 -28.03
C ASP A 43 -26.59 24.73 -26.86
N ASN A 44 -27.37 24.68 -25.78
CA ASN A 44 -27.12 25.47 -24.56
C ASN A 44 -26.63 24.62 -23.42
N GLN A 45 -25.83 23.63 -23.72
CA GLN A 45 -25.22 22.73 -22.75
C GLN A 45 -23.76 22.54 -23.07
N HIS A 46 -23.01 22.08 -22.08
CA HIS A 46 -21.62 21.63 -22.19
C HIS A 46 -21.41 20.41 -21.32
N ILE A 47 -20.36 19.67 -21.56
CA ILE A 47 -19.95 18.57 -20.69
C ILE A 47 -18.82 18.97 -19.76
N TRP A 48 -18.83 18.36 -18.62
CA TRP A 48 -17.64 18.22 -17.80
C TRP A 48 -17.09 16.81 -18.02
N LEU A 49 -15.81 16.73 -18.33
CA LEU A 49 -15.12 15.50 -18.67
C LEU A 49 -13.95 15.28 -17.74
N LEU A 50 -13.89 14.09 -17.17
CA LEU A 50 -12.70 13.52 -16.53
C LEU A 50 -12.17 12.42 -17.43
N PHE A 51 -10.91 12.50 -17.81
CA PHE A 51 -10.26 11.50 -18.62
C PHE A 51 -9.30 10.66 -17.80
N ARG A 52 -9.44 9.33 -17.87
CA ARG A 52 -8.59 8.39 -17.13
C ARG A 52 -7.99 7.38 -18.09
N ILE A 53 -6.72 7.06 -17.88
CA ILE A 53 -6.01 6.00 -18.58
C ILE A 53 -5.68 4.90 -17.59
N GLN A 54 -5.96 3.68 -17.97
CA GLN A 54 -5.46 2.50 -17.28
C GLN A 54 -4.26 1.96 -18.06
N TRP A 55 -3.13 1.89 -17.40
CA TRP A 55 -1.91 1.30 -17.94
C TRP A 55 -1.86 -0.20 -17.72
N SER A 56 -0.98 -0.88 -18.45
CA SER A 56 -0.84 -2.34 -18.42
C SER A 56 -0.52 -2.89 -17.03
N ASN A 57 0.16 -2.11 -16.19
CA ASN A 57 0.44 -2.45 -14.79
C ASN A 57 -0.80 -2.34 -13.86
N GLY A 58 -1.96 -2.01 -14.41
CA GLY A 58 -3.19 -1.86 -13.64
C GLY A 58 -3.37 -0.50 -12.96
N GLN A 59 -2.37 0.37 -13.01
CA GLN A 59 -2.50 1.72 -12.45
C GLN A 59 -3.43 2.57 -13.31
N PHE A 60 -4.33 3.28 -12.63
CA PHE A 60 -5.13 4.32 -13.23
C PHE A 60 -4.42 5.65 -13.07
N VAL A 61 -4.18 6.32 -14.18
CA VAL A 61 -3.76 7.71 -14.19
C VAL A 61 -4.92 8.52 -14.69
N THR A 62 -5.43 9.41 -13.86
CA THR A 62 -6.30 10.47 -14.32
C THR A 62 -5.41 11.42 -15.08
N ILE A 63 -5.52 11.40 -16.40
CA ILE A 63 -4.87 12.43 -17.19
C ILE A 63 -5.66 13.70 -17.02
N GLY A 64 -5.14 14.51 -16.19
CA GLY A 64 -5.45 15.85 -16.09
C GLY A 64 -6.79 16.14 -15.46
N LYS A 65 -7.43 16.86 -15.70
CA LYS A 65 -8.18 18.06 -15.40
C LYS A 65 -9.62 17.83 -15.76
N LEU A 66 -10.49 18.27 -14.89
CA LEU A 66 -11.88 18.43 -15.25
C LEU A 66 -11.96 19.39 -16.44
N VAL A 67 -12.24 18.88 -17.61
CA VAL A 67 -12.34 19.68 -18.85
C VAL A 67 -13.78 20.05 -19.10
N LYS A 68 -14.02 21.30 -19.44
CA LYS A 68 -15.33 21.77 -19.89
C LYS A 68 -15.31 21.90 -21.38
N LEU A 69 -16.19 21.20 -22.06
CA LEU A 69 -16.22 21.12 -23.52
C LEU A 69 -17.58 21.51 -24.09
N ASN A 70 -17.55 22.31 -25.14
CA ASN A 70 -18.65 22.55 -26.05
C ASN A 70 -18.50 21.68 -27.30
N LYS A 71 -19.50 21.66 -28.19
CA LYS A 71 -19.46 20.85 -29.44
C LYS A 71 -18.30 21.19 -30.37
N GLU A 72 -17.75 22.39 -30.28
CA GLU A 72 -16.69 22.88 -31.15
C GLU A 72 -15.28 22.47 -30.69
N ASP A 73 -15.14 21.80 -29.56
CA ASP A 73 -13.86 21.60 -28.89
C ASP A 73 -13.17 20.24 -29.19
N LYS A 74 -13.58 19.57 -30.29
CA LYS A 74 -13.11 18.23 -30.65
C LYS A 74 -11.60 18.14 -30.88
N ASP A 75 -11.09 18.97 -31.76
CA ASP A 75 -9.68 18.96 -32.13
C ASP A 75 -8.81 19.40 -30.95
N TRP A 76 -9.28 20.39 -30.20
CA TRP A 76 -8.60 20.80 -28.98
C TRP A 76 -8.51 19.68 -27.96
N LEU A 77 -9.59 18.89 -27.77
CA LEU A 77 -9.58 17.74 -26.84
C LEU A 77 -8.59 16.66 -27.30
N PHE A 78 -8.54 16.40 -28.61
CA PHE A 78 -7.59 15.46 -29.18
C PHE A 78 -6.14 15.86 -28.88
N ASP A 79 -5.77 17.10 -29.17
CA ASP A 79 -4.44 17.65 -28.94
C ASP A 79 -4.09 17.66 -27.45
N PHE A 80 -5.07 18.01 -26.60
CA PHE A 80 -4.92 17.99 -25.16
C PHE A 80 -4.63 16.59 -24.62
N ILE A 81 -5.37 15.58 -25.08
CA ILE A 81 -5.17 14.18 -24.67
C ILE A 81 -3.81 13.66 -25.17
N MET A 82 -3.48 13.90 -26.43
CA MET A 82 -2.20 13.45 -27.01
C MET A 82 -1.02 14.04 -26.25
N LYS A 83 -1.01 15.34 -26.02
CA LYS A 83 0.04 16.00 -25.25
C LYS A 83 0.20 15.41 -23.83
N ASN A 84 -0.92 15.16 -23.15
CA ASN A 84 -0.86 14.56 -21.80
C ASN A 84 -0.41 13.09 -21.84
N ILE A 85 -0.70 12.34 -22.89
CA ILE A 85 -0.19 10.98 -23.09
C ILE A 85 1.31 11.03 -23.34
N ASP A 86 1.79 11.92 -24.21
CA ASP A 86 3.20 12.07 -24.52
C ASP A 86 4.00 12.49 -23.27
N ASP A 87 3.51 13.47 -22.51
CA ASP A 87 4.11 13.89 -21.24
C ASP A 87 4.17 12.75 -20.18
N LYS A 88 3.23 11.83 -20.22
CA LYS A 88 3.18 10.66 -19.30
C LYS A 88 3.88 9.42 -19.86
N SER A 89 4.01 9.29 -21.17
CA SER A 89 4.69 8.14 -21.79
C SER A 89 6.19 8.09 -21.46
N GLU A 90 6.82 9.23 -21.23
CA GLU A 90 8.18 9.29 -20.67
C GLU A 90 8.28 8.66 -19.27
N TYR A 91 7.21 8.75 -18.50
CA TYR A 91 7.11 8.20 -17.14
C TYR A 91 6.82 6.69 -17.13
N TYR A 92 6.10 6.22 -18.17
CA TYR A 92 5.64 4.83 -18.31
C TYR A 92 6.29 4.15 -19.54
N LYS A 93 7.59 4.35 -19.75
CA LYS A 93 8.35 3.94 -20.96
C LYS A 93 8.13 2.48 -21.39
N GLU A 94 7.80 1.60 -20.46
CA GLU A 94 7.59 0.17 -20.73
C GLU A 94 6.13 -0.27 -20.59
N GLU A 95 5.21 0.68 -20.34
CA GLU A 95 3.80 0.38 -20.17
C GLU A 95 3.01 0.72 -21.41
N PHE A 96 2.01 -0.09 -21.73
CA PHE A 96 1.04 0.24 -22.75
C PHE A 96 -0.31 0.63 -22.16
N ILE A 97 -1.09 1.39 -22.91
CA ILE A 97 -2.42 1.82 -22.48
C ILE A 97 -3.38 0.65 -22.65
N LYS A 98 -3.97 0.18 -21.55
CA LYS A 98 -4.92 -0.92 -21.51
C LYS A 98 -6.36 -0.48 -21.79
N SER A 99 -6.76 0.64 -21.21
CA SER A 99 -8.10 1.21 -21.42
C SER A 99 -8.09 2.72 -21.20
N MET A 100 -9.05 3.41 -21.84
CA MET A 100 -9.35 4.80 -21.58
C MET A 100 -10.79 4.93 -21.10
N ILE A 101 -11.00 5.79 -20.11
CA ILE A 101 -12.32 6.00 -19.51
C ILE A 101 -12.60 7.49 -19.52
N PHE A 102 -13.69 7.88 -20.17
CA PHE A 102 -14.26 9.21 -20.10
C PHE A 102 -15.42 9.21 -19.10
N ASN A 103 -15.21 9.83 -17.95
CA ASN A 103 -16.30 10.11 -17.03
C ASN A 103 -16.85 11.50 -17.34
N TYR A 104 -18.10 11.61 -17.73
CA TYR A 104 -18.68 12.88 -18.14
C TYR A 104 -20.04 13.15 -17.50
N THR A 105 -20.37 14.44 -17.38
CA THR A 105 -21.71 14.90 -16.98
C THR A 105 -22.13 16.12 -17.80
N ILE A 106 -23.40 16.18 -18.16
CA ILE A 106 -23.96 17.27 -18.96
C ILE A 106 -24.38 18.43 -18.04
N LYS A 107 -24.02 19.65 -18.39
CA LYS A 107 -24.31 20.87 -17.64
C LYS A 107 -25.04 21.88 -18.50
N LYS A 108 -25.90 22.71 -17.87
CA LYS A 108 -26.61 23.82 -18.53
C LYS A 108 -25.67 25.00 -18.76
N GLY A 109 -25.85 25.73 -19.85
CA GLY A 109 -25.06 26.86 -20.25
C GLY A 109 -23.84 26.47 -21.09
N ARG A 110 -23.20 27.43 -21.78
CA ARG A 110 -21.93 27.23 -22.48
C ARG A 110 -20.76 27.26 -21.51
N ALA A 111 -19.73 26.49 -21.76
CA ALA A 111 -18.47 26.59 -21.03
C ALA A 111 -17.78 27.89 -21.39
N LYS A 112 -17.48 28.73 -20.43
CA LYS A 112 -16.68 29.94 -20.64
C LYS A 112 -15.19 29.61 -20.79
N ASP A 113 -14.72 28.62 -20.00
CA ASP A 113 -13.35 28.15 -20.00
C ASP A 113 -13.34 26.65 -20.29
N LYS A 114 -12.45 26.20 -21.17
CA LYS A 114 -12.31 24.78 -21.55
C LYS A 114 -11.69 23.95 -20.44
N ILE A 115 -10.78 24.54 -19.68
CA ILE A 115 -10.06 23.91 -18.56
C ILE A 115 -10.35 24.73 -17.31
N THR A 116 -10.84 24.08 -16.27
CA THR A 116 -11.01 24.67 -14.93
C THR A 116 -9.73 24.72 -14.13
N PHE A 117 -8.70 24.09 -14.64
CA PHE A 117 -7.36 24.06 -14.12
C PHE A 117 -6.40 24.77 -15.00
N ASP A 118 -5.63 25.60 -14.46
CA ASP A 118 -4.43 26.22 -14.95
C ASP A 118 -4.52 27.67 -15.33
N SER A 119 -5.05 28.46 -14.47
CA SER A 119 -4.46 29.79 -14.39
C SER A 119 -2.98 29.70 -13.91
N ILE A 120 -2.62 28.69 -13.08
CA ILE A 120 -1.25 28.56 -12.55
C ILE A 120 -0.33 27.75 -13.48
N ASN A 121 -0.75 26.62 -14.02
CA ASN A 121 0.10 25.81 -14.90
C ASN A 121 0.03 26.20 -16.38
N SER A 122 -1.07 26.66 -16.90
CA SER A 122 -1.10 27.28 -18.23
C SER A 122 -0.35 28.60 -18.22
N THR A 123 -0.41 29.35 -17.15
CA THR A 123 0.47 30.50 -16.92
C THR A 123 1.92 30.05 -16.78
N LEU A 124 2.23 28.96 -16.11
CA LEU A 124 3.58 28.39 -16.05
C LEU A 124 4.02 27.78 -17.39
N SER A 125 3.19 27.08 -18.14
CA SER A 125 3.55 26.57 -19.47
C SER A 125 3.59 27.63 -20.52
N TYR A 126 2.74 28.64 -20.44
CA TYR A 126 2.80 29.84 -21.31
C TYR A 126 4.00 30.72 -20.94
N GLN A 127 4.29 30.87 -19.67
CA GLN A 127 5.49 31.47 -19.15
C GLN A 127 6.74 30.70 -19.58
N TYR A 128 6.72 29.38 -19.51
CA TYR A 128 7.80 28.49 -19.98
C TYR A 128 8.09 28.67 -21.46
N TYR A 129 7.06 28.76 -22.30
CA TYR A 129 7.19 28.99 -23.75
C TYR A 129 7.81 30.35 -24.10
N TYR A 130 7.48 31.41 -23.36
CA TYR A 130 8.08 32.74 -23.57
C TYR A 130 9.50 32.87 -23.01
N HIS A 131 9.86 32.09 -21.98
CA HIS A 131 11.17 32.09 -21.39
C HIS A 131 12.26 31.47 -22.24
N HIS A 132 11.90 30.52 -23.09
CA HIS A 132 12.88 29.83 -23.95
C HIS A 132 13.57 30.75 -24.96
N LYS A 133 13.14 32.00 -25.09
CA LYS A 133 13.67 32.93 -26.11
C LYS A 133 14.45 34.09 -25.54
N LEU A 134 14.50 34.33 -24.26
CA LEU A 134 15.23 35.42 -23.67
C LEU A 134 16.45 34.87 -22.95
N PRO A 135 17.68 35.32 -23.26
CA PRO A 135 18.91 34.90 -22.61
C PRO A 135 18.82 35.19 -21.10
N ILE A 136 19.48 34.37 -20.27
CA ILE A 136 19.72 34.71 -18.88
C ILE A 136 20.97 35.59 -18.86
N THR A 137 20.82 36.84 -18.48
CA THR A 137 21.92 37.81 -18.48
C THR A 137 21.70 38.87 -17.42
N ILE A 138 22.78 39.48 -16.98
CA ILE A 138 22.72 40.73 -16.20
C ILE A 138 22.97 41.98 -17.04
N ASN A 139 23.28 41.82 -18.34
CA ASN A 139 23.40 42.95 -19.27
C ASN A 139 22.03 43.28 -19.87
N PRO A 140 21.37 44.39 -19.52
CA PRO A 140 20.05 44.76 -20.02
C PRO A 140 19.99 44.84 -21.56
N LEU A 141 21.06 45.20 -22.23
CA LEU A 141 21.09 45.36 -23.67
C LEU A 141 21.03 44.05 -24.46
N GLU A 142 21.29 42.91 -23.79
CA GLU A 142 21.18 41.58 -24.42
C GLU A 142 19.71 41.10 -24.54
N TYR A 143 18.77 41.73 -23.83
CA TYR A 143 17.35 41.39 -23.95
C TYR A 143 16.70 41.87 -25.25
N GLY A 144 17.28 42.89 -25.87
CA GLY A 144 16.77 43.45 -27.13
C GLY A 144 17.19 44.89 -27.40
N LYS A 145 16.37 45.64 -28.17
CA LYS A 145 16.68 47.02 -28.54
C LYS A 145 16.28 47.98 -27.43
N LEU A 146 17.24 48.82 -27.00
CA LEU A 146 16.98 49.89 -26.05
C LEU A 146 16.00 50.93 -26.61
N ILE A 147 14.94 51.19 -25.89
CA ILE A 147 13.98 52.28 -26.16
C ILE A 147 14.31 53.49 -25.31
N GLU A 148 14.48 53.30 -24.02
CA GLU A 148 14.74 54.35 -23.04
C GLU A 148 15.60 53.83 -21.87
N GLN A 149 16.43 54.68 -21.33
CA GLN A 149 17.19 54.41 -20.11
C GLN A 149 17.02 55.58 -19.14
N ASN A 150 16.65 55.23 -17.90
CA ASN A 150 16.47 56.22 -16.82
C ASN A 150 17.18 55.68 -15.55
N GLY A 151 18.43 56.12 -15.35
CA GLY A 151 19.30 55.56 -14.30
C GLY A 151 19.57 54.07 -14.51
N ASN A 152 19.21 53.25 -13.50
CA ASN A 152 19.36 51.80 -13.57
C ASN A 152 18.13 51.07 -14.17
N LYS A 153 17.17 51.83 -14.71
CA LYS A 153 15.95 51.29 -15.32
C LYS A 153 16.04 51.39 -16.82
N PHE A 154 15.87 50.27 -17.51
CA PHE A 154 15.95 50.14 -18.97
C PHE A 154 14.60 49.70 -19.51
N THR A 155 14.11 50.36 -20.53
CA THR A 155 12.95 49.92 -21.34
C THR A 155 13.50 49.36 -22.64
N ILE A 156 13.29 48.06 -22.83
CA ILE A 156 13.88 47.29 -23.94
C ILE A 156 12.76 46.73 -24.82
N GLN A 157 12.84 46.94 -26.11
CA GLN A 157 11.99 46.26 -27.09
C GLN A 157 12.57 44.87 -27.40
N VAL A 158 11.94 43.81 -26.85
CA VAL A 158 12.37 42.44 -27.01
C VAL A 158 12.02 41.90 -28.42
N ASN A 159 10.77 42.22 -28.88
CA ASN A 159 10.29 41.90 -30.21
C ASN A 159 9.16 42.86 -30.61
N ARG A 160 8.47 42.61 -31.75
CA ARG A 160 7.39 43.51 -32.24
C ARG A 160 6.27 43.79 -31.26
N THR A 161 5.97 42.84 -30.33
CA THR A 161 4.86 42.94 -29.41
C THR A 161 5.25 43.01 -27.94
N ASN A 162 6.50 42.69 -27.61
CA ASN A 162 6.94 42.57 -26.22
C ASN A 162 7.98 43.64 -25.85
N ILE A 163 7.71 44.29 -24.71
CA ILE A 163 8.61 45.28 -24.11
C ILE A 163 9.01 44.74 -22.74
N ALA A 164 10.30 44.78 -22.44
CA ALA A 164 10.81 44.47 -21.08
C ALA A 164 11.19 45.77 -20.36
N ILE A 165 10.76 45.91 -19.14
CA ILE A 165 11.27 46.92 -18.22
C ILE A 165 12.21 46.21 -17.25
N ILE A 166 13.49 46.60 -17.27
CA ILE A 166 14.55 45.97 -16.50
C ILE A 166 15.09 46.98 -15.51
N THR A 167 15.10 46.60 -14.25
CA THR A 167 15.78 47.35 -13.19
C THR A 167 17.07 46.62 -12.87
N GLN A 168 18.20 47.25 -13.15
CA GLN A 168 19.53 46.66 -12.95
C GLN A 168 20.04 46.94 -11.54
N PHE A 169 20.57 45.92 -10.91
CA PHE A 169 21.32 45.93 -9.65
C PHE A 169 22.71 45.33 -9.93
N ASP A 170 23.60 45.39 -8.95
CA ASP A 170 25.01 44.92 -9.11
C ASP A 170 25.09 43.44 -9.50
N ASP A 171 24.28 42.56 -8.86
CA ASP A 171 24.33 41.12 -9.04
C ASP A 171 23.09 40.52 -9.71
N PHE A 172 22.09 41.32 -10.01
CA PHE A 172 20.87 40.83 -10.64
C PHE A 172 20.07 41.89 -11.37
N ASN A 173 19.22 41.45 -12.27
CA ASN A 173 18.19 42.26 -12.93
C ASN A 173 16.81 41.84 -12.48
N GLU A 174 15.95 42.79 -12.14
CA GLU A 174 14.49 42.57 -12.09
C GLU A 174 13.90 42.87 -13.48
N VAL A 175 13.24 41.86 -14.05
CA VAL A 175 12.69 41.96 -15.40
C VAL A 175 11.18 41.86 -15.36
N LYS A 176 10.48 42.87 -15.89
CA LYS A 176 9.03 42.86 -16.12
C LYS A 176 8.76 42.87 -17.61
N LEU A 177 8.14 41.79 -18.10
CA LEU A 177 7.83 41.65 -19.51
C LEU A 177 6.38 42.03 -19.77
N PHE A 178 6.16 42.92 -20.72
CA PHE A 178 4.85 43.38 -21.14
C PHE A 178 4.58 42.93 -22.57
N LYS A 179 3.36 42.52 -22.87
CA LYS A 179 2.86 42.24 -24.21
C LYS A 179 1.65 43.12 -24.45
N GLU A 180 1.74 43.95 -25.48
CA GLU A 180 0.65 44.88 -25.88
C GLU A 180 0.14 45.76 -24.69
N GLY A 181 1.02 46.13 -23.79
CA GLY A 181 0.73 46.96 -22.63
C GLY A 181 0.38 46.20 -21.33
N ASP A 182 0.07 44.89 -21.42
CA ASP A 182 -0.25 44.08 -20.25
C ASP A 182 1.00 43.40 -19.68
N LEU A 183 1.17 43.41 -18.35
CA LEU A 183 2.23 42.66 -17.65
C LEU A 183 1.98 41.17 -17.82
N VAL A 184 2.85 40.53 -18.58
CA VAL A 184 2.74 39.08 -18.85
C VAL A 184 3.59 38.30 -17.90
N TYR A 185 4.70 38.92 -17.39
CA TYR A 185 5.68 38.14 -16.65
C TYR A 185 6.67 38.97 -15.82
N GLU A 186 7.09 38.42 -14.70
CA GLU A 186 8.08 39.03 -13.81
C GLU A 186 9.09 37.96 -13.32
N TYR A 187 10.38 38.27 -13.40
CA TYR A 187 11.45 37.38 -12.96
C TYR A 187 12.73 38.12 -12.57
N LYS A 188 13.69 37.40 -11.99
CA LYS A 188 15.01 37.95 -11.64
C LYS A 188 16.11 37.12 -12.31
N ASP A 189 17.02 37.78 -13.01
CA ASP A 189 18.24 37.16 -13.54
C ASP A 189 19.41 37.49 -12.63
N HIS A 190 20.12 36.50 -12.13
CA HIS A 190 21.23 36.63 -11.17
C HIS A 190 22.53 36.12 -11.76
N LYS A 191 23.61 36.76 -11.41
CA LYS A 191 24.99 36.24 -11.55
C LYS A 191 25.35 35.50 -10.26
N ILE A 192 25.59 34.18 -10.33
CA ILE A 192 25.98 33.36 -9.17
C ILE A 192 27.50 33.32 -9.02
N ASP A 193 28.20 33.13 -10.16
CA ASP A 193 29.65 33.18 -10.27
C ASP A 193 30.06 33.71 -11.66
N GLU A 194 31.34 33.73 -11.99
CA GLU A 194 31.84 34.30 -13.25
C GLU A 194 31.24 33.65 -14.50
N SER A 195 30.81 32.40 -14.41
CA SER A 195 30.29 31.61 -15.53
C SER A 195 28.81 31.20 -15.39
N THR A 196 28.23 31.32 -14.19
CA THR A 196 26.91 30.80 -13.90
C THR A 196 25.88 31.90 -13.71
N PHE A 197 24.95 31.97 -14.64
CA PHE A 197 23.80 32.86 -14.59
C PHE A 197 22.53 32.06 -14.33
N VAL A 198 21.64 32.60 -13.53
CA VAL A 198 20.45 31.93 -13.05
C VAL A 198 19.23 32.83 -13.10
N ARG A 199 18.14 32.35 -13.69
CA ARG A 199 16.84 33.01 -13.67
C ARG A 199 16.01 32.49 -12.48
N THR A 200 15.56 33.42 -11.65
CA THR A 200 14.62 33.09 -10.54
C THR A 200 13.19 33.47 -10.94
N ILE A 201 12.32 32.51 -10.96
CA ILE A 201 10.91 32.62 -11.30
C ILE A 201 10.10 32.02 -10.17
N HIS A 202 9.24 32.79 -9.50
CA HIS A 202 8.43 32.32 -8.36
C HIS A 202 9.25 31.49 -7.37
N ASN A 203 10.40 32.01 -6.93
CA ASN A 203 11.36 31.36 -6.03
C ASN A 203 12.04 30.07 -6.57
N LYS A 204 11.86 29.72 -7.84
CA LYS A 204 12.60 28.63 -8.51
C LYS A 204 13.76 29.19 -9.32
N LYS A 205 14.91 28.51 -9.28
CA LYS A 205 16.11 28.90 -9.99
C LYS A 205 16.34 28.04 -11.22
N PHE A 206 16.54 28.64 -12.37
CA PHE A 206 16.76 28.02 -13.66
C PHE A 206 18.07 28.46 -14.28
N THR A 207 18.70 27.59 -15.07
CA THR A 207 19.83 27.93 -15.92
C THR A 207 19.57 27.47 -17.35
N PHE A 208 20.34 27.97 -18.33
CA PHE A 208 20.27 27.50 -19.71
C PHE A 208 21.22 26.31 -19.91
N LYS A 209 20.71 25.21 -20.46
CA LYS A 209 21.50 24.14 -21.05
C LYS A 209 20.97 23.81 -22.43
N ASN A 210 21.85 23.83 -23.43
CA ASN A 210 21.49 23.54 -24.84
C ASN A 210 20.33 24.40 -25.36
N ASN A 211 20.30 25.68 -25.00
CA ASN A 211 19.21 26.63 -25.33
C ASN A 211 17.84 26.32 -24.68
N GLU A 212 17.81 25.45 -23.69
CA GLU A 212 16.63 25.16 -22.90
C GLU A 212 16.79 25.61 -21.44
N LEU A 213 15.70 26.14 -20.90
CA LEU A 213 15.64 26.54 -19.49
C LEU A 213 15.51 25.31 -18.60
N VAL A 214 16.59 24.97 -17.91
CA VAL A 214 16.65 23.81 -17.02
C VAL A 214 16.63 24.29 -15.57
N LEU A 215 15.80 23.69 -14.74
CA LEU A 215 15.73 24.01 -13.32
C LEU A 215 17.05 23.65 -12.63
N LEU A 216 17.63 24.61 -11.91
CA LEU A 216 18.83 24.39 -11.11
C LEU A 216 18.49 23.59 -9.87
N ASN A 217 19.08 22.42 -9.76
CA ASN A 217 19.07 21.67 -8.53
C ASN A 217 19.91 22.39 -7.47
N ILE A 218 19.24 23.12 -6.59
CA ILE A 218 19.87 23.50 -5.33
C ILE A 218 19.96 22.21 -4.54
N GLU A 219 21.16 21.80 -4.13
CA GLU A 219 21.34 20.66 -3.24
C GLU A 219 20.42 20.83 -2.03
N LYS A 220 19.31 20.12 -2.02
CA LYS A 220 18.44 20.10 -0.85
C LYS A 220 19.13 19.32 0.25
N SER A 221 19.13 19.87 1.44
CA SER A 221 19.57 19.13 2.63
C SER A 221 18.74 17.86 2.74
N VAL A 222 19.42 16.71 2.80
CA VAL A 222 18.75 15.42 2.99
C VAL A 222 18.01 15.46 4.34
N LYS A 223 16.71 15.16 4.31
CA LYS A 223 15.94 14.98 5.55
C LYS A 223 16.25 13.59 6.10
N PHE A 224 16.33 13.49 7.41
CA PHE A 224 16.54 12.23 8.12
C PHE A 224 15.28 11.86 8.91
N ILE A 225 15.11 10.56 9.15
CA ILE A 225 14.07 10.08 10.04
C ILE A 225 14.37 10.56 11.46
N ASN A 226 13.41 11.28 12.05
CA ASN A 226 13.58 11.86 13.39
C ASN A 226 13.34 10.84 14.50
N ASN A 227 14.07 11.01 15.60
CA ASN A 227 13.76 10.31 16.84
C ASN A 227 12.40 10.77 17.40
N LEU A 228 11.81 9.94 18.22
CA LEU A 228 10.64 10.29 19.03
C LEU A 228 11.05 10.51 20.48
N LEU A 229 10.46 11.53 21.09
CA LEU A 229 10.68 11.79 22.52
C LEU A 229 9.77 10.91 23.37
N ILE A 230 10.28 10.45 24.51
CA ILE A 230 9.51 9.70 25.51
C ILE A 230 8.64 10.67 26.30
N THR A 231 7.43 10.94 25.83
CA THR A 231 6.48 11.85 26.51
C THR A 231 5.11 11.23 26.71
N GLN A 232 5.01 9.91 26.58
CA GLN A 232 3.72 9.23 26.59
C GLN A 232 3.30 8.88 28.02
N ARG A 233 1.98 8.95 28.25
CA ARG A 233 1.36 8.49 29.51
C ARG A 233 0.57 7.22 29.22
N LEU A 234 0.58 6.30 30.17
CA LEU A 234 -0.29 5.14 30.11
C LEU A 234 -1.75 5.60 30.21
N THR A 235 -2.55 5.25 29.23
CA THR A 235 -3.99 5.48 29.26
C THR A 235 -4.69 4.26 28.67
N ASN A 236 -5.82 3.89 29.24
CA ASN A 236 -6.71 2.85 28.75
C ASN A 236 -8.13 3.42 28.52
N LYS A 237 -8.20 4.60 27.86
CA LYS A 237 -9.47 5.16 27.37
C LYS A 237 -9.92 4.37 26.17
N ILE A 238 -10.34 3.15 26.38
CA ILE A 238 -10.76 2.23 25.34
C ILE A 238 -12.12 1.62 25.63
N ILE A 239 -12.78 1.24 24.57
CA ILE A 239 -13.96 0.39 24.55
C ILE A 239 -13.65 -0.73 23.56
N THR A 240 -14.21 -1.89 23.77
CA THR A 240 -14.17 -2.99 22.79
C THR A 240 -15.57 -3.27 22.30
N MET A 241 -15.70 -3.60 21.04
CA MET A 241 -16.98 -3.81 20.36
C MET A 241 -16.91 -5.00 19.42
N ASP A 242 -18.01 -5.66 19.24
CA ASP A 242 -18.18 -6.80 18.33
C ASP A 242 -19.57 -6.81 17.72
N ILE A 243 -19.71 -7.32 16.49
CA ILE A 243 -20.96 -7.39 15.71
C ILE A 243 -21.16 -8.82 15.21
N GLU A 244 -22.29 -9.39 15.54
CA GLU A 244 -22.73 -10.69 15.02
C GLU A 244 -23.68 -10.53 13.85
N THR A 245 -23.52 -11.40 12.83
CA THR A 245 -24.31 -11.33 11.60
C THR A 245 -24.96 -12.65 11.27
N LEU A 246 -26.13 -12.58 10.62
CA LEU A 246 -26.78 -13.70 9.95
C LEU A 246 -26.73 -13.50 8.43
N ILE A 247 -26.88 -14.58 7.68
CA ILE A 247 -26.91 -14.53 6.21
C ILE A 247 -28.37 -14.61 5.74
N LYS A 248 -28.75 -13.60 4.95
CA LYS A 248 -30.06 -13.56 4.25
C LYS A 248 -29.82 -13.24 2.77
N ASP A 249 -30.25 -14.13 1.89
CA ASP A 249 -30.08 -13.97 0.42
C ASP A 249 -28.63 -13.71 0.00
N GLY A 250 -27.67 -14.35 0.70
CA GLY A 250 -26.24 -14.18 0.48
C GLY A 250 -25.66 -12.84 0.97
N ILE A 251 -26.44 -12.05 1.73
CA ILE A 251 -26.02 -10.79 2.34
C ILE A 251 -25.91 -10.98 3.84
N MET A 252 -24.83 -10.52 4.42
CA MET A 252 -24.66 -10.51 5.87
C MET A 252 -25.40 -9.34 6.50
N ILE A 253 -26.21 -9.63 7.50
CA ILE A 253 -27.05 -8.67 8.21
C ILE A 253 -26.68 -8.72 9.70
N PRO A 254 -26.22 -7.61 10.28
CA PRO A 254 -25.99 -7.51 11.73
C PRO A 254 -27.29 -7.75 12.52
N TYR A 255 -27.23 -8.66 13.51
CA TYR A 255 -28.38 -8.95 14.37
C TYR A 255 -28.10 -8.79 15.86
N CYS A 256 -26.81 -8.67 16.24
CA CYS A 256 -26.39 -8.35 17.59
C CYS A 256 -25.15 -7.44 17.52
N ILE A 257 -25.09 -6.45 18.38
CA ILE A 257 -23.92 -5.62 18.59
C ILE A 257 -23.72 -5.42 20.09
N SER A 258 -22.50 -5.66 20.57
CA SER A 258 -22.12 -5.43 21.96
C SER A 258 -20.90 -4.55 22.05
N TRP A 259 -20.81 -3.79 23.14
CA TRP A 259 -19.56 -3.10 23.49
C TRP A 259 -19.36 -3.10 25.02
N TYR A 260 -18.08 -3.09 25.42
CA TYR A 260 -17.63 -3.16 26.80
C TYR A 260 -16.71 -2.01 27.14
N ASP A 261 -17.01 -1.25 28.20
CA ASP A 261 -16.28 -0.04 28.58
C ASP A 261 -15.19 -0.25 29.66
N GLY A 262 -14.95 -1.49 30.03
CA GLY A 262 -14.06 -1.89 31.11
C GLY A 262 -14.78 -2.21 32.44
N GLU A 263 -16.05 -1.83 32.56
CA GLU A 263 -16.89 -2.07 33.74
C GLU A 263 -18.21 -2.77 33.36
N ASN A 264 -18.87 -2.30 32.31
CA ASN A 264 -20.19 -2.75 31.92
C ASN A 264 -20.26 -3.20 30.46
N ASN A 265 -21.07 -4.20 30.18
CA ASN A 265 -21.49 -4.60 28.83
C ASN A 265 -22.77 -3.88 28.44
N TYR A 266 -22.84 -3.50 27.18
CA TYR A 266 -24.01 -2.90 26.55
C TYR A 266 -24.30 -3.67 25.28
N THR A 267 -25.46 -4.29 25.20
CA THR A 267 -25.80 -5.19 24.09
C THR A 267 -27.13 -4.79 23.48
N TYR A 268 -27.16 -4.79 22.15
CA TYR A 268 -28.31 -4.45 21.32
C TYR A 268 -28.62 -5.64 20.42
N TYR A 269 -29.87 -6.09 20.45
CA TYR A 269 -30.31 -7.29 19.74
C TYR A 269 -31.44 -6.95 18.77
N LEU A 270 -31.37 -7.44 17.53
CA LEU A 270 -32.21 -7.02 16.41
C LEU A 270 -33.71 -7.08 16.69
N SER A 271 -34.22 -8.10 17.42
CA SER A 271 -35.64 -8.22 17.77
C SER A 271 -36.21 -7.02 18.53
N ASN A 272 -35.36 -6.17 19.13
CA ASN A 272 -35.76 -4.97 19.84
C ASN A 272 -35.86 -3.71 18.96
N TYR A 273 -35.43 -3.81 17.69
CA TYR A 273 -35.29 -2.68 16.78
C TYR A 273 -36.02 -2.91 15.46
N LYS A 274 -36.30 -1.84 14.73
CA LYS A 274 -37.02 -1.89 13.46
C LYS A 274 -36.14 -2.50 12.33
N SER A 275 -34.83 -2.35 12.43
CA SER A 275 -33.90 -2.85 11.46
C SER A 275 -32.49 -2.97 12.07
N SER A 276 -31.61 -3.68 11.40
CA SER A 276 -30.20 -3.77 11.73
C SER A 276 -29.52 -2.39 11.79
N GLU A 277 -29.86 -1.51 10.87
CA GLU A 277 -29.33 -0.12 10.85
C GLU A 277 -29.80 0.66 12.09
N ASP A 278 -31.10 0.56 12.45
CA ASP A 278 -31.67 1.21 13.63
C ASP A 278 -31.00 0.71 14.92
N MET A 279 -30.76 -0.58 15.03
CA MET A 279 -30.02 -1.20 16.14
C MET A 279 -28.61 -0.62 16.30
N ILE A 280 -27.84 -0.57 15.21
CA ILE A 280 -26.46 -0.02 15.24
C ILE A 280 -26.47 1.48 15.53
N ILE A 281 -27.43 2.24 14.99
CA ILE A 281 -27.59 3.68 15.28
C ILE A 281 -27.78 3.92 16.78
N HIS A 282 -28.59 3.11 17.46
CA HIS A 282 -28.79 3.23 18.90
C HIS A 282 -27.50 2.92 19.66
N ALA A 283 -26.82 1.83 19.30
CA ALA A 283 -25.54 1.46 19.91
C ALA A 283 -24.46 2.56 19.77
N ILE A 284 -24.39 3.19 18.60
CA ILE A 284 -23.43 4.27 18.33
C ILE A 284 -23.82 5.55 19.07
N LYS A 285 -25.12 5.90 19.13
CA LYS A 285 -25.56 7.11 19.85
C LYS A 285 -25.28 7.02 21.34
N ASP A 286 -25.42 5.84 21.95
CA ASP A 286 -25.13 5.62 23.36
C ASP A 286 -23.62 5.74 23.69
N LEU A 287 -22.75 5.54 22.70
CA LEU A 287 -21.30 5.83 22.81
C LEU A 287 -20.98 7.32 22.72
N MET A 288 -21.84 8.13 22.07
CA MET A 288 -21.55 9.54 21.80
C MET A 288 -21.96 10.44 22.96
N ILE A 289 -21.37 10.20 24.12
CA ILE A 289 -21.59 10.93 25.36
C ILE A 289 -20.25 11.44 25.95
N LYS A 290 -20.32 12.42 26.86
CA LYS A 290 -19.14 13.03 27.48
C LYS A 290 -18.19 12.01 28.14
N LYS A 291 -18.72 10.92 28.72
CA LYS A 291 -17.93 9.86 29.37
C LYS A 291 -16.90 9.26 28.39
N TYR A 292 -17.28 9.05 27.14
CA TYR A 292 -16.51 8.33 26.13
C TYR A 292 -15.84 9.27 25.10
N ASP A 293 -15.85 10.58 25.31
CA ASP A 293 -15.18 11.50 24.40
C ASP A 293 -13.69 11.22 24.29
N ASN A 294 -13.19 11.14 23.06
CA ASN A 294 -11.83 10.76 22.70
C ASN A 294 -11.40 9.34 23.10
N TYR A 295 -12.36 8.43 23.28
CA TYR A 295 -12.09 7.01 23.45
C TYR A 295 -11.76 6.32 22.11
N ILE A 296 -11.02 5.23 22.21
CA ILE A 296 -10.73 4.34 21.07
C ILE A 296 -11.58 3.10 21.22
N ILE A 297 -12.33 2.79 20.17
CA ILE A 297 -13.18 1.60 20.10
C ILE A 297 -12.39 0.54 19.30
N TYR A 298 -11.94 -0.51 19.98
CA TYR A 298 -11.28 -1.63 19.32
C TYR A 298 -12.29 -2.70 18.91
N ILE A 299 -12.17 -3.12 17.65
CA ILE A 299 -12.92 -4.23 17.07
C ILE A 299 -11.90 -5.20 16.47
N HIS A 300 -12.10 -6.50 16.66
CA HIS A 300 -11.16 -7.49 16.14
C HIS A 300 -11.52 -7.87 14.71
N ASN A 301 -10.64 -7.59 13.76
CA ASN A 301 -10.89 -7.73 12.33
C ASN A 301 -11.89 -6.71 11.72
N LEU A 302 -11.90 -5.49 12.28
CA LEU A 302 -12.69 -4.36 11.75
C LEU A 302 -12.51 -4.21 10.23
N SER A 303 -11.28 -4.28 9.74
CA SER A 303 -10.92 -4.18 8.32
C SER A 303 -11.57 -5.25 7.46
N GLY A 304 -11.68 -6.46 8.00
CA GLY A 304 -12.20 -7.62 7.30
C GLY A 304 -13.71 -7.72 7.30
N PHE A 305 -14.38 -7.19 8.33
CA PHE A 305 -15.77 -7.49 8.62
C PHE A 305 -16.57 -6.28 9.13
N ASP A 306 -16.50 -5.94 10.41
CA ASP A 306 -17.43 -5.01 11.07
C ASP A 306 -17.43 -3.60 10.49
N GLY A 307 -16.25 -3.14 10.01
CA GLY A 307 -16.08 -1.78 9.51
C GLY A 307 -16.98 -1.43 8.33
N ILE A 308 -17.43 -2.42 7.58
CA ILE A 308 -18.31 -2.20 6.42
C ILE A 308 -19.72 -1.85 6.89
N PHE A 309 -20.22 -2.52 7.91
CA PHE A 309 -21.54 -2.26 8.47
C PHE A 309 -21.57 -0.90 9.19
N LEU A 310 -20.46 -0.55 9.86
CA LEU A 310 -20.35 0.71 10.58
C LEU A 310 -20.18 1.91 9.64
N LEU A 311 -19.42 1.77 8.54
CA LEU A 311 -19.01 2.89 7.70
C LEU A 311 -20.22 3.68 7.17
N LYS A 312 -21.23 3.01 6.62
CA LYS A 312 -22.45 3.63 6.09
C LYS A 312 -23.16 4.45 7.15
N ILE A 313 -23.37 3.83 8.32
CA ILE A 313 -24.11 4.45 9.43
C ILE A 313 -23.36 5.67 9.97
N LEU A 314 -22.05 5.54 10.16
CA LEU A 314 -21.23 6.64 10.65
C LEU A 314 -21.19 7.82 9.67
N VAL A 315 -21.15 7.55 8.36
CA VAL A 315 -21.23 8.59 7.31
C VAL A 315 -22.57 9.34 7.39
N GLU A 316 -23.67 8.64 7.63
CA GLU A 316 -24.99 9.25 7.72
C GLU A 316 -25.19 10.06 9.01
N LEU A 317 -24.70 9.55 10.13
CA LEU A 317 -24.88 10.15 11.45
C LEU A 317 -24.01 11.39 11.65
N GLY A 318 -22.76 11.40 11.20
CA GLY A 318 -21.82 12.49 11.55
C GLY A 318 -20.67 12.65 10.57
N ASN A 319 -19.59 13.23 11.09
CA ASN A 319 -18.35 13.45 10.34
C ASN A 319 -17.37 12.31 10.61
N ILE A 320 -16.89 11.69 9.56
CA ILE A 320 -15.89 10.62 9.67
C ILE A 320 -14.55 11.02 9.04
N LYS A 321 -13.48 10.42 9.56
CA LYS A 321 -12.12 10.47 9.00
C LYS A 321 -11.58 9.04 8.93
N PRO A 322 -11.90 8.29 7.88
CA PRO A 322 -11.42 6.93 7.73
C PRO A 322 -9.99 6.91 7.22
N ILE A 323 -9.21 5.93 7.67
CA ILE A 323 -7.92 5.55 7.07
C ILE A 323 -8.14 4.22 6.39
N ILE A 324 -8.09 4.23 5.06
CA ILE A 324 -8.28 3.03 4.23
C ILE A 324 -7.01 2.79 3.43
N HIS A 325 -6.49 1.57 3.47
CA HIS A 325 -5.31 1.17 2.72
C HIS A 325 -5.59 -0.13 1.96
N HIS A 326 -5.43 -0.11 0.63
CA HIS A 326 -5.74 -1.24 -0.26
C HIS A 326 -7.14 -1.86 -0.06
N GLY A 327 -8.12 -1.04 0.30
CA GLY A 327 -9.49 -1.48 0.56
C GLY A 327 -9.76 -1.95 2.00
N ASP A 328 -8.76 -1.95 2.86
CA ASP A 328 -8.91 -2.28 4.27
C ASP A 328 -9.06 -1.04 5.14
N ILE A 329 -10.06 -1.04 6.01
CA ILE A 329 -10.34 0.03 6.96
C ILE A 329 -9.44 -0.15 8.19
N ILE A 330 -8.40 0.66 8.31
CA ILE A 330 -7.46 0.59 9.43
C ILE A 330 -8.03 1.32 10.65
N SER A 331 -8.70 2.44 10.42
CA SER A 331 -9.24 3.29 11.49
C SER A 331 -10.35 4.17 10.94
N ILE A 332 -11.34 4.50 11.78
CA ILE A 332 -12.40 5.47 11.47
C ILE A 332 -12.49 6.45 12.64
N GLY A 333 -12.01 7.67 12.42
CA GLY A 333 -12.34 8.78 13.32
C GLY A 333 -13.79 9.18 13.09
N PHE A 334 -14.57 9.33 14.14
CA PHE A 334 -15.97 9.69 14.07
C PHE A 334 -16.29 10.84 15.04
N LYS A 335 -16.96 11.86 14.51
CA LYS A 335 -17.43 13.00 15.28
C LYS A 335 -18.92 13.17 15.11
N PHE A 336 -19.64 13.17 16.23
CA PHE A 336 -21.06 13.43 16.28
C PHE A 336 -21.34 14.46 17.37
N ASN A 337 -22.04 15.55 17.04
CA ASN A 337 -22.20 16.71 17.89
C ASN A 337 -20.84 17.25 18.36
N SER A 338 -20.61 17.25 19.68
CA SER A 338 -19.35 17.75 20.29
C SER A 338 -18.35 16.66 20.65
N TYR A 339 -18.68 15.39 20.46
CA TYR A 339 -17.90 14.25 20.90
C TYR A 339 -17.17 13.55 19.75
N ASN A 340 -16.00 12.99 20.07
CA ASN A 340 -15.17 12.29 19.12
C ASN A 340 -14.85 10.89 19.66
N ILE A 341 -14.89 9.86 18.80
CA ILE A 341 -14.38 8.53 19.09
C ILE A 341 -13.58 8.04 17.87
N THR A 342 -12.77 7.02 18.07
CA THR A 342 -12.00 6.44 16.97
C THR A 342 -12.13 4.93 16.98
N PHE A 343 -12.68 4.35 15.93
CA PHE A 343 -12.70 2.89 15.73
C PHE A 343 -11.35 2.43 15.18
N ARG A 344 -10.86 1.30 15.69
CA ARG A 344 -9.59 0.70 15.30
C ARG A 344 -9.65 -0.81 15.21
N ASP A 345 -8.90 -1.35 14.27
CA ASP A 345 -8.74 -2.77 14.10
C ASP A 345 -7.65 -3.32 15.04
N SER A 346 -8.04 -4.11 16.03
CA SER A 346 -7.09 -4.77 16.93
C SER A 346 -6.29 -5.86 16.23
N HIS A 347 -6.80 -6.46 15.16
CA HIS A 347 -6.07 -7.45 14.36
C HIS A 347 -4.85 -6.82 13.67
N GLN A 348 -4.87 -5.52 13.36
CA GLN A 348 -3.71 -4.80 12.82
C GLN A 348 -2.56 -4.63 13.83
N LEU A 349 -2.84 -4.78 15.12
CA LEU A 349 -1.84 -4.77 16.20
C LEU A 349 -1.42 -6.19 16.59
N LEU A 350 -2.36 -7.13 16.61
CA LEU A 350 -2.16 -8.51 17.07
C LEU A 350 -2.70 -9.47 16.00
N LEU A 351 -1.81 -9.91 15.12
CA LEU A 351 -2.10 -10.71 13.92
C LEU A 351 -2.40 -12.18 14.26
N ALA A 352 -3.43 -12.44 15.05
CA ALA A 352 -3.88 -13.78 15.39
C ALA A 352 -5.37 -13.74 15.73
N SER A 353 -6.07 -14.89 15.68
CA SER A 353 -7.46 -14.97 16.08
C SER A 353 -7.65 -14.64 17.57
N LEU A 354 -8.80 -14.08 17.93
CA LEU A 354 -9.13 -13.71 19.31
C LEU A 354 -8.97 -14.89 20.28
N ARG A 355 -9.37 -16.10 19.85
CA ARG A 355 -9.18 -17.36 20.63
C ARG A 355 -7.70 -17.63 20.94
N ASN A 356 -6.83 -17.50 19.95
CA ASN A 356 -5.38 -17.71 20.12
C ASN A 356 -4.75 -16.62 20.99
N LEU A 357 -5.17 -15.38 20.81
CA LEU A 357 -4.72 -14.26 21.66
C LEU A 357 -5.18 -14.45 23.11
N GLY A 358 -6.43 -14.89 23.32
CA GLY A 358 -6.95 -15.21 24.65
C GLY A 358 -6.09 -16.23 25.39
N LYS A 359 -5.69 -17.30 24.69
CA LYS A 359 -4.75 -18.28 25.24
C LYS A 359 -3.36 -17.69 25.53
N SER A 360 -2.80 -16.96 24.57
CA SER A 360 -1.45 -16.38 24.68
C SER A 360 -1.35 -15.33 25.77
N PHE A 361 -2.39 -14.51 25.97
CA PHE A 361 -2.43 -13.47 27.00
C PHE A 361 -3.00 -13.98 28.33
N ALA A 362 -3.34 -15.26 28.42
CA ALA A 362 -3.92 -15.90 29.62
C ALA A 362 -5.08 -15.04 30.19
N VAL A 363 -6.06 -14.72 29.35
CA VAL A 363 -7.26 -14.01 29.81
C VAL A 363 -8.21 -14.98 30.49
N ASN A 364 -8.93 -14.48 31.49
CA ASN A 364 -9.77 -15.32 32.33
C ASN A 364 -11.03 -15.85 31.62
N ILE A 365 -11.40 -15.20 30.54
CA ILE A 365 -12.61 -15.50 29.77
C ILE A 365 -12.17 -15.86 28.34
N LEU A 366 -12.43 -17.10 27.94
CA LEU A 366 -12.14 -17.58 26.58
C LEU A 366 -13.42 -17.56 25.75
N LYS A 367 -13.25 -17.42 24.43
CA LYS A 367 -14.31 -17.51 23.44
C LYS A 367 -15.22 -18.72 23.71
N SER A 368 -16.54 -18.48 23.83
CA SER A 368 -17.54 -19.50 24.10
C SER A 368 -17.90 -20.29 22.83
N ILE A 369 -18.60 -21.39 23.03
CA ILE A 369 -19.17 -22.26 21.98
C ILE A 369 -20.43 -21.57 21.43
N PHE A 370 -20.51 -21.44 20.10
CA PHE A 370 -21.67 -20.82 19.46
C PHE A 370 -22.05 -21.50 18.11
N PRO A 371 -23.34 -21.79 17.83
CA PRO A 371 -23.80 -22.43 16.60
C PRO A 371 -24.07 -21.39 15.50
N TYR A 372 -23.02 -20.88 14.81
CA TYR A 372 -23.14 -19.84 13.80
C TYR A 372 -24.12 -20.19 12.67
N ASP A 373 -24.06 -21.42 12.17
CA ASP A 373 -24.85 -21.86 11.01
C ASP A 373 -26.32 -22.12 11.36
N PHE A 374 -26.67 -22.08 12.65
CA PHE A 374 -28.05 -22.19 13.10
C PHE A 374 -28.86 -20.90 12.94
N VAL A 375 -28.15 -19.73 13.01
CA VAL A 375 -28.82 -18.44 13.10
C VAL A 375 -29.35 -18.00 11.76
N ASN A 376 -30.63 -17.66 11.71
CA ASN A 376 -31.29 -17.10 10.56
C ASN A 376 -32.43 -16.12 10.97
N GLU A 377 -33.02 -15.41 10.03
CA GLU A 377 -34.02 -14.38 10.30
C GLU A 377 -35.29 -14.87 11.02
N ASN A 378 -35.62 -16.16 10.91
CA ASN A 378 -36.85 -16.74 11.45
C ASN A 378 -36.68 -17.32 12.86
N ASN A 379 -35.42 -17.44 13.36
CA ASN A 379 -35.18 -18.09 14.63
C ASN A 379 -34.49 -17.23 15.70
N LEU A 380 -34.38 -15.91 15.47
CA LEU A 380 -33.70 -15.00 16.40
C LEU A 380 -34.16 -15.07 17.84
N ASP A 381 -35.48 -15.39 18.08
CA ASP A 381 -36.05 -15.55 19.41
C ASP A 381 -36.29 -17.04 19.76
N TYR A 382 -35.51 -17.95 19.15
CA TYR A 382 -35.66 -19.39 19.38
C TYR A 382 -35.35 -19.77 20.84
N ILE A 383 -36.25 -20.52 21.41
CA ILE A 383 -36.10 -21.19 22.72
C ILE A 383 -36.46 -22.66 22.54
N GLY A 384 -35.58 -23.56 22.88
CA GLY A 384 -35.76 -24.98 22.68
C GLY A 384 -34.56 -25.83 23.05
N SER A 385 -34.39 -26.95 22.36
CA SER A 385 -33.20 -27.80 22.52
C SER A 385 -31.98 -27.16 21.94
N VAL A 386 -30.81 -27.51 22.44
CA VAL A 386 -29.52 -27.12 21.86
C VAL A 386 -29.47 -27.54 20.40
N PRO A 387 -29.03 -26.65 19.47
CA PRO A 387 -28.93 -27.00 18.05
C PRO A 387 -27.98 -28.20 17.83
N ASN A 388 -28.21 -28.95 16.74
CA ASN A 388 -27.36 -30.11 16.39
C ASN A 388 -25.90 -29.73 16.22
N ILE A 389 -25.00 -30.66 16.54
CA ILE A 389 -23.54 -30.49 16.45
C ILE A 389 -23.09 -29.93 15.08
N ASN A 390 -23.77 -30.23 14.00
CA ASN A 390 -23.47 -29.78 12.64
C ASN A 390 -23.57 -28.25 12.47
N TYR A 391 -24.21 -27.55 13.38
CA TYR A 391 -24.27 -26.08 13.40
C TYR A 391 -23.11 -25.41 14.14
N PHE A 392 -22.20 -26.19 14.72
CA PHE A 392 -21.03 -25.69 15.45
C PHE A 392 -19.77 -25.99 14.67
N ASN A 393 -18.99 -24.99 14.40
CA ASN A 393 -17.72 -25.13 13.72
C ASN A 393 -16.63 -25.55 14.72
N ASP A 394 -15.80 -26.54 14.34
CA ASP A 394 -14.62 -27.00 15.11
C ASP A 394 -14.92 -27.51 16.53
N LEU A 395 -16.09 -28.10 16.78
CA LEU A 395 -16.44 -28.63 18.08
C LEU A 395 -16.29 -30.15 18.09
N SER A 396 -15.55 -30.69 19.06
CA SER A 396 -15.49 -32.11 19.26
C SER A 396 -16.82 -32.64 19.82
N ARG A 397 -17.07 -33.94 19.57
CA ARG A 397 -18.30 -34.59 20.09
C ARG A 397 -18.40 -34.53 21.62
N GLU A 398 -17.27 -34.60 22.30
CA GLU A 398 -17.20 -34.53 23.76
C GLU A 398 -17.55 -33.13 24.27
N GLU A 399 -16.95 -32.09 23.66
CA GLU A 399 -17.27 -30.70 23.98
C GLU A 399 -18.72 -30.37 23.72
N TYR A 400 -19.29 -30.88 22.61
CA TYR A 400 -20.70 -30.70 22.29
C TYR A 400 -21.62 -31.36 23.33
N LEU A 401 -21.33 -32.59 23.74
CA LEU A 401 -22.14 -33.28 24.75
C LEU A 401 -22.10 -32.53 26.08
N ASN A 402 -20.95 -32.10 26.53
CA ASN A 402 -20.79 -31.29 27.74
C ASN A 402 -21.59 -29.98 27.66
N TYR A 403 -21.58 -29.33 26.49
CA TYR A 403 -22.38 -28.13 26.23
C TYR A 403 -23.88 -28.43 26.23
N TYR A 404 -24.31 -29.49 25.54
CA TYR A 404 -25.68 -29.93 25.48
C TYR A 404 -26.25 -30.28 26.89
N ASP A 405 -25.48 -31.02 27.69
CA ASP A 405 -25.89 -31.44 29.03
C ASP A 405 -26.01 -30.26 30.01
N SER A 406 -25.26 -29.18 29.78
CA SER A 406 -25.33 -27.95 30.58
C SER A 406 -26.70 -27.26 30.53
N PHE A 407 -27.51 -27.53 29.52
CA PHE A 407 -28.85 -26.97 29.34
C PHE A 407 -30.00 -27.94 29.76
N ASN A 408 -29.70 -29.09 30.37
CA ASN A 408 -30.72 -30.11 30.72
C ASN A 408 -31.68 -30.42 29.59
N GLY A 409 -31.22 -30.31 28.35
CA GLY A 409 -31.92 -30.70 27.12
C GLY A 409 -32.91 -29.74 26.49
N ASN A 410 -33.51 -28.73 27.19
CA ASN A 410 -34.69 -28.04 26.65
C ASN A 410 -34.80 -26.52 26.85
N ASN A 411 -33.87 -25.86 27.47
CA ASN A 411 -33.96 -24.41 27.74
C ASN A 411 -32.83 -23.57 27.09
N TRP A 412 -32.33 -24.03 25.96
CA TRP A 412 -31.37 -23.25 25.20
C TRP A 412 -32.08 -22.06 24.51
N ASN A 413 -31.58 -20.88 24.71
CA ASN A 413 -32.14 -19.64 24.18
C ASN A 413 -31.12 -18.93 23.31
N LEU A 414 -31.39 -18.80 21.99
CA LEU A 414 -30.49 -18.20 21.02
C LEU A 414 -30.07 -16.79 21.41
N ARG A 415 -31.03 -15.96 21.80
CA ARG A 415 -30.77 -14.57 22.19
C ARG A 415 -29.77 -14.49 23.37
N ASN A 416 -30.03 -15.28 24.42
CA ASN A 416 -29.17 -15.28 25.61
C ASN A 416 -27.77 -15.76 25.29
N GLU A 417 -27.64 -16.82 24.49
CA GLU A 417 -26.36 -17.35 24.09
C GLU A 417 -25.62 -16.40 23.13
N THR A 418 -26.33 -15.72 22.21
CA THR A 418 -25.73 -14.68 21.35
C THR A 418 -25.20 -13.52 22.18
N VAL A 419 -26.04 -12.97 23.08
CA VAL A 419 -25.64 -11.86 23.96
C VAL A 419 -24.41 -12.24 24.76
N LYS A 420 -24.42 -13.37 25.42
CA LYS A 420 -23.31 -13.90 26.20
C LYS A 420 -22.06 -14.06 25.33
N TYR A 421 -22.22 -14.60 24.12
CA TYR A 421 -21.10 -14.82 23.18
C TYR A 421 -20.45 -13.48 22.78
N CYS A 422 -21.23 -12.52 22.29
CA CYS A 422 -20.78 -11.22 21.84
C CYS A 422 -20.14 -10.40 22.99
N GLU A 423 -20.72 -10.46 24.21
CA GLU A 423 -20.17 -9.82 25.41
C GLU A 423 -18.83 -10.43 25.84
N ILE A 424 -18.71 -11.76 25.76
CA ILE A 424 -17.45 -12.47 26.07
C ILE A 424 -16.35 -12.06 25.11
N ASP A 425 -16.63 -11.92 23.82
CA ASP A 425 -15.65 -11.49 22.83
C ASP A 425 -15.20 -10.05 23.11
N CYS A 426 -16.12 -9.15 23.46
CA CYS A 426 -15.77 -7.78 23.88
C CYS A 426 -14.89 -7.75 25.13
N VAL A 427 -15.26 -8.48 26.20
CA VAL A 427 -14.48 -8.50 27.46
C VAL A 427 -13.11 -9.13 27.25
N SER A 428 -13.03 -10.23 26.49
CA SER A 428 -11.77 -10.88 26.16
C SER A 428 -10.83 -9.95 25.39
N LEU A 429 -11.34 -9.27 24.39
CA LEU A 429 -10.58 -8.29 23.62
C LEU A 429 -10.09 -7.13 24.50
N TYR A 430 -10.92 -6.62 25.39
CA TYR A 430 -10.54 -5.56 26.33
C TYR A 430 -9.38 -5.97 27.22
N GLN A 431 -9.43 -7.17 27.79
CA GLN A 431 -8.36 -7.71 28.62
C GLN A 431 -7.06 -7.88 27.84
N ILE A 432 -7.13 -8.39 26.63
CA ILE A 432 -5.97 -8.59 25.74
C ILE A 432 -5.32 -7.25 25.41
N ILE A 433 -6.08 -6.27 24.95
CA ILE A 433 -5.57 -4.94 24.56
C ILE A 433 -4.99 -4.21 25.76
N THR A 434 -5.64 -4.28 26.91
CA THR A 434 -5.14 -3.65 28.14
C THR A 434 -3.83 -4.30 28.60
N LYS A 435 -3.75 -5.63 28.63
CA LYS A 435 -2.51 -6.34 28.96
C LYS A 435 -1.39 -6.01 27.96
N PHE A 436 -1.70 -6.00 26.68
CA PHE A 436 -0.73 -5.65 25.66
C PHE A 436 -0.22 -4.22 25.83
N ASN A 437 -1.11 -3.24 26.06
CA ASN A 437 -0.71 -1.86 26.30
C ASN A 437 0.18 -1.70 27.52
N ASN A 438 -0.20 -2.34 28.63
CA ASN A 438 0.59 -2.29 29.86
C ASN A 438 1.99 -2.90 29.65
N MET A 439 2.10 -4.06 29.01
CA MET A 439 3.38 -4.73 28.72
C MET A 439 4.29 -3.87 27.82
N ILE A 440 3.75 -3.28 26.77
CA ILE A 440 4.53 -2.38 25.88
C ILE A 440 4.93 -1.12 26.64
N PHE A 441 4.06 -0.58 27.48
CA PHE A 441 4.37 0.62 28.24
C PHE A 441 5.45 0.37 29.29
N ASP A 442 5.39 -0.77 29.99
CA ASP A 442 6.41 -1.18 30.96
C ASP A 442 7.79 -1.38 30.33
N LEU A 443 7.82 -1.94 29.11
CA LEU A 443 9.07 -2.19 28.38
C LEU A 443 9.66 -0.94 27.73
N PHE A 444 8.80 -0.10 27.13
CA PHE A 444 9.25 0.95 26.20
C PHE A 444 8.66 2.33 26.50
N SER A 445 7.84 2.49 27.53
CA SER A 445 7.15 3.77 27.85
C SER A 445 6.34 4.33 26.67
N ILE A 446 5.79 3.44 25.84
CA ILE A 446 4.99 3.77 24.67
C ILE A 446 3.57 3.26 24.85
N ASN A 447 2.58 4.14 24.61
CA ASN A 447 1.17 3.80 24.62
C ASN A 447 0.75 3.28 23.24
N ILE A 448 0.31 2.03 23.13
CA ILE A 448 -0.08 1.42 21.85
C ILE A 448 -1.23 2.14 21.18
N HIS A 449 -2.09 2.81 21.95
CA HIS A 449 -3.25 3.51 21.42
C HIS A 449 -2.92 4.71 20.50
N LYS A 450 -1.66 5.11 20.40
CA LYS A 450 -1.20 6.10 19.42
C LYS A 450 -0.90 5.50 18.05
N TYR A 451 -0.78 4.18 17.94
CA TYR A 451 -0.33 3.50 16.73
C TYR A 451 -1.39 2.51 16.23
N PRO A 452 -1.91 2.70 15.01
CA PRO A 452 -3.01 1.87 14.52
C PRO A 452 -2.56 0.48 14.05
N THR A 453 -1.28 0.28 13.77
CA THR A 453 -0.74 -0.99 13.27
C THR A 453 0.51 -1.41 14.03
N LEU A 454 0.78 -2.73 14.07
CA LEU A 454 1.97 -3.28 14.68
C LEU A 454 3.27 -2.73 14.09
N SER A 455 3.32 -2.55 12.77
CA SER A 455 4.49 -1.97 12.11
C SER A 455 4.73 -0.52 12.52
N SER A 456 3.67 0.27 12.70
CA SER A 456 3.79 1.64 13.21
C SER A 456 4.23 1.69 14.67
N LEU A 457 3.80 0.73 15.48
CA LEU A 457 4.23 0.58 16.87
C LEU A 457 5.70 0.16 16.96
N ALA A 458 6.11 -0.87 16.19
CA ALA A 458 7.51 -1.32 16.13
C ALA A 458 8.44 -0.19 15.68
N PHE A 459 8.01 0.60 14.72
CA PHE A 459 8.75 1.76 14.22
C PHE A 459 8.85 2.88 15.28
N ALA A 460 7.78 3.11 16.05
CA ALA A 460 7.82 4.07 17.15
C ALA A 460 8.79 3.62 18.25
N ILE A 461 8.79 2.35 18.62
CA ILE A 461 9.74 1.77 19.59
C ILE A 461 11.18 1.96 19.08
N PHE A 462 11.44 1.62 17.82
CA PHE A 462 12.76 1.78 17.21
C PHE A 462 13.21 3.25 17.22
N ARG A 463 12.36 4.18 16.81
CA ARG A 463 12.66 5.61 16.76
C ARG A 463 12.87 6.23 18.14
N THR A 464 12.20 5.70 19.16
CA THR A 464 12.29 6.24 20.52
C THR A 464 13.57 5.77 21.23
N HIS A 465 13.95 4.50 21.08
CA HIS A 465 14.98 3.88 21.94
C HIS A 465 16.27 3.55 21.21
N PHE A 466 16.23 3.34 19.88
CA PHE A 466 17.36 2.73 19.15
C PHE A 466 17.91 3.61 18.03
N LEU A 467 17.08 4.48 17.42
CA LEU A 467 17.50 5.31 16.31
C LEU A 467 18.41 6.46 16.79
N LYS A 468 19.58 6.59 16.17
CA LYS A 468 20.47 7.75 16.35
C LYS A 468 20.05 8.88 15.39
N LEU A 469 20.27 10.13 15.81
CA LEU A 469 19.98 11.31 14.98
C LEU A 469 20.77 11.28 13.67
N ASN A 470 20.17 11.82 12.62
CA ASN A 470 20.77 12.01 11.29
C ASN A 470 21.37 10.72 10.69
N THR A 471 20.76 9.58 10.95
CA THR A 471 21.28 8.28 10.49
C THR A 471 20.57 7.78 9.25
N ILE A 472 19.25 7.63 9.29
CA ILE A 472 18.46 7.06 8.18
C ILE A 472 17.89 8.19 7.32
N PRO A 473 18.30 8.30 6.04
CA PRO A 473 17.75 9.31 5.16
C PRO A 473 16.31 9.00 4.79
N GLN A 474 15.48 10.03 4.76
CA GLN A 474 14.16 9.95 4.14
C GLN A 474 14.35 9.99 2.64
N LEU A 475 14.05 8.90 1.96
CA LEU A 475 14.17 8.80 0.52
C LEU A 475 12.82 9.02 -0.15
N SER A 476 12.80 9.90 -1.14
CA SER A 476 11.62 10.24 -1.93
C SER A 476 12.02 10.60 -3.36
N GLY A 477 11.04 10.80 -4.23
CA GLY A 477 11.28 11.23 -5.60
C GLY A 477 12.07 10.20 -6.42
N GLN A 478 12.97 10.67 -7.28
CA GLN A 478 13.69 9.82 -8.23
C GLN A 478 14.56 8.76 -7.53
N ILE A 479 15.29 9.13 -6.49
CA ILE A 479 16.15 8.19 -5.75
C ILE A 479 15.34 7.01 -5.20
N ALA A 480 14.20 7.31 -4.60
CA ALA A 480 13.32 6.27 -4.06
C ALA A 480 12.74 5.38 -5.17
N ARG A 481 12.36 5.95 -6.31
CA ARG A 481 11.85 5.20 -7.47
C ARG A 481 12.91 4.28 -8.05
N ASP A 482 14.12 4.79 -8.26
CA ASP A 482 15.23 4.03 -8.83
C ASP A 482 15.60 2.83 -7.95
N ILE A 483 15.74 3.05 -6.63
CA ILE A 483 16.04 1.96 -5.69
C ILE A 483 14.88 0.97 -5.61
N ARG A 484 13.63 1.44 -5.70
CA ARG A 484 12.44 0.58 -5.67
C ARG A 484 12.34 -0.35 -6.87
N GLN A 485 12.93 -0.03 -8.03
CA GLN A 485 12.98 -0.94 -9.18
C GLN A 485 13.64 -2.27 -8.81
N GLY A 486 14.77 -2.24 -8.10
CA GLY A 486 15.48 -3.43 -7.64
C GLY A 486 15.00 -4.00 -6.30
N TYR A 487 13.94 -3.43 -5.71
CA TYR A 487 13.40 -3.93 -4.45
C TYR A 487 12.54 -5.15 -4.68
N THR A 488 13.06 -6.33 -4.38
CA THR A 488 12.33 -7.61 -4.39
C THR A 488 12.27 -8.22 -3.00
N GLY A 489 11.26 -9.03 -2.75
CA GLY A 489 11.10 -9.79 -1.50
C GLY A 489 12.01 -11.01 -1.39
N GLY A 490 11.66 -11.93 -0.50
CA GLY A 490 12.29 -13.24 -0.40
C GLY A 490 12.03 -14.08 -1.66
N ALA A 491 13.02 -14.89 -2.03
CA ALA A 491 12.91 -15.77 -3.18
C ALA A 491 12.05 -17.01 -2.84
N VAL A 492 11.11 -17.33 -3.73
CA VAL A 492 10.24 -18.51 -3.62
C VAL A 492 10.28 -19.25 -4.92
N ASP A 493 10.85 -20.44 -4.91
CA ASP A 493 11.05 -21.23 -6.12
C ASP A 493 10.79 -22.72 -5.89
N MET A 494 10.24 -23.36 -6.90
CA MET A 494 10.12 -24.81 -7.03
C MET A 494 11.16 -25.32 -8.04
N TYR A 495 11.95 -26.30 -7.63
CA TYR A 495 13.03 -26.84 -8.46
C TYR A 495 12.75 -28.26 -8.91
N ILE A 496 12.18 -29.08 -8.04
CA ILE A 496 11.81 -30.45 -8.33
C ILE A 496 10.37 -30.69 -7.85
N PRO A 497 9.46 -31.15 -8.72
CA PRO A 497 8.04 -31.23 -8.41
C PRO A 497 7.68 -32.19 -7.28
N GLU A 498 8.43 -33.31 -7.13
CA GLU A 498 8.16 -34.31 -6.12
C GLU A 498 9.39 -35.14 -5.78
N ASN A 499 9.41 -35.78 -4.61
CA ASN A 499 10.40 -36.77 -4.26
C ASN A 499 10.02 -38.17 -4.80
N SER A 500 11.04 -38.96 -5.11
CA SER A 500 10.86 -40.39 -5.49
C SER A 500 10.39 -41.22 -4.31
N ASP A 501 9.68 -42.28 -4.57
CA ASP A 501 9.24 -43.23 -3.54
C ASP A 501 10.43 -43.76 -2.73
N GLY A 502 10.28 -43.77 -1.41
CA GLY A 502 11.31 -44.19 -0.47
C GLY A 502 12.39 -43.16 -0.17
N THR A 503 12.36 -41.98 -0.76
CA THR A 503 13.22 -40.85 -0.38
C THR A 503 12.48 -39.88 0.57
N VAL A 504 13.19 -39.40 1.58
CA VAL A 504 12.65 -38.44 2.53
C VAL A 504 13.13 -37.03 2.20
N ILE A 505 12.33 -36.01 2.57
CA ILE A 505 12.70 -34.60 2.45
C ILE A 505 12.83 -34.00 3.85
N TYR A 506 13.93 -33.29 4.06
CA TYR A 506 14.16 -32.51 5.26
C TYR A 506 13.76 -31.07 5.04
N CYS A 507 12.78 -30.59 5.80
CA CYS A 507 12.31 -29.21 5.77
C CYS A 507 13.01 -28.41 6.87
N TYR A 508 13.83 -27.45 6.46
CA TYR A 508 14.51 -26.53 7.37
C TYR A 508 14.01 -25.11 7.17
N ASP A 509 14.00 -24.34 8.24
CA ASP A 509 13.63 -22.93 8.29
C ASP A 509 14.67 -22.14 9.06
N VAL A 510 14.99 -20.93 8.61
CA VAL A 510 15.97 -20.07 9.29
C VAL A 510 15.35 -19.41 10.51
N ASN A 511 16.01 -19.52 11.65
CA ASN A 511 15.58 -18.83 12.84
C ASN A 511 15.59 -17.33 12.65
N SER A 512 14.39 -16.74 12.37
CA SER A 512 14.15 -15.30 12.24
C SER A 512 15.12 -14.62 11.25
N LEU A 513 15.06 -15.00 9.97
CA LEU A 513 15.96 -14.53 8.91
C LEU A 513 16.08 -13.01 8.84
N TYR A 514 14.97 -12.26 8.77
CA TYR A 514 15.03 -10.80 8.70
C TYR A 514 15.64 -10.15 9.96
N PRO A 515 15.26 -10.52 11.19
CA PRO A 515 15.97 -10.08 12.40
C PRO A 515 17.46 -10.42 12.40
N PHE A 516 17.84 -11.61 11.92
CA PHE A 516 19.23 -12.00 11.78
C PHE A 516 20.02 -11.04 10.90
N VAL A 517 19.54 -10.77 9.69
CA VAL A 517 20.24 -9.86 8.77
C VAL A 517 20.25 -8.42 9.27
N MET A 518 19.21 -7.97 9.93
CA MET A 518 19.16 -6.67 10.58
C MET A 518 20.20 -6.55 11.70
N LYS A 519 20.48 -7.62 12.43
CA LYS A 519 21.47 -7.66 13.50
C LYS A 519 22.89 -7.68 12.98
N GLU A 520 23.18 -8.52 11.97
CA GLU A 520 24.56 -8.84 11.58
C GLU A 520 25.13 -7.92 10.52
N PHE A 521 24.30 -7.26 9.69
CA PHE A 521 24.79 -6.53 8.52
C PHE A 521 24.59 -5.02 8.64
N ASP A 522 25.46 -4.30 7.92
CA ASP A 522 25.40 -2.86 7.80
C ASP A 522 24.31 -2.43 6.82
N MET A 523 23.63 -1.34 7.16
CA MET A 523 22.57 -0.75 6.36
C MET A 523 23.04 0.51 5.64
N PRO A 524 22.44 0.85 4.49
CA PRO A 524 22.70 2.08 3.76
C PRO A 524 22.12 3.28 4.53
N VAL A 525 23.01 4.11 5.04
CA VAL A 525 22.69 5.29 5.86
C VAL A 525 23.37 6.54 5.29
N GLY A 526 23.14 7.68 5.91
CA GLY A 526 23.75 8.95 5.49
C GLY A 526 23.12 9.54 4.24
N LYS A 527 23.77 10.53 3.65
CA LYS A 527 23.32 11.19 2.41
C LYS A 527 23.64 10.32 1.20
N PRO A 528 22.64 9.92 0.37
CA PRO A 528 22.93 9.24 -0.89
C PRO A 528 23.66 10.14 -1.86
N ILE A 529 24.70 9.62 -2.51
CA ILE A 529 25.51 10.34 -3.50
C ILE A 529 25.34 9.66 -4.85
N PHE A 530 24.80 10.39 -5.83
CA PHE A 530 24.67 9.91 -7.21
C PHE A 530 26.04 9.83 -7.89
N PHE A 531 26.25 8.80 -8.70
CA PHE A 531 27.41 8.65 -9.57
C PHE A 531 26.99 8.14 -10.95
N LYS A 532 27.84 8.37 -11.93
CA LYS A 532 27.69 7.86 -13.30
C LYS A 532 28.98 7.15 -13.72
N GLY A 533 28.83 6.03 -14.44
CA GLY A 533 29.96 5.16 -14.80
C GLY A 533 30.23 4.11 -13.71
N ASP A 534 31.32 3.36 -13.86
CA ASP A 534 31.71 2.33 -12.89
C ASP A 534 32.41 2.94 -11.67
N ILE A 535 31.67 3.11 -10.60
CA ILE A 535 32.18 3.64 -9.34
C ILE A 535 33.27 2.77 -8.72
N ARG A 536 33.28 1.46 -8.97
CA ARG A 536 34.24 0.54 -8.40
C ARG A 536 35.66 0.73 -8.94
N VAL A 537 35.82 1.41 -10.08
CA VAL A 537 37.11 1.83 -10.59
C VAL A 537 37.74 2.92 -9.71
N ILE A 538 36.90 3.81 -9.14
CA ILE A 538 37.33 4.92 -8.28
C ILE A 538 37.33 4.51 -6.81
N ASN A 539 36.32 3.82 -6.38
CA ASN A 539 36.14 3.34 -5.01
C ASN A 539 35.72 1.85 -5.03
N PRO A 540 36.66 0.92 -4.90
CA PRO A 540 36.39 -0.52 -4.92
C PRO A 540 35.40 -0.98 -3.84
N ASP A 541 35.36 -0.28 -2.71
CA ASP A 541 34.48 -0.57 -1.56
C ASP A 541 33.18 0.22 -1.58
N ALA A 542 32.84 0.86 -2.71
CA ALA A 542 31.60 1.61 -2.85
C ALA A 542 30.38 0.75 -2.46
N PHE A 543 29.55 1.30 -1.59
CA PHE A 543 28.41 0.63 -1.00
C PHE A 543 27.14 1.38 -1.33
N GLY A 544 26.11 0.68 -1.83
CA GLY A 544 24.86 1.30 -2.19
C GLY A 544 24.07 0.53 -3.23
N PHE A 545 23.39 1.25 -4.12
CA PHE A 545 22.53 0.69 -5.15
C PHE A 545 23.04 1.10 -6.53
N PHE A 546 23.32 0.13 -7.36
CA PHE A 546 23.99 0.31 -8.66
C PHE A 546 23.09 -0.22 -9.78
N TYR A 547 22.81 0.59 -10.76
CA TYR A 547 22.15 0.15 -11.98
C TYR A 547 23.18 -0.50 -12.89
N CYS A 548 23.01 -1.78 -13.12
CA CYS A 548 23.98 -2.62 -13.80
C CYS A 548 23.34 -3.33 -14.99
N GLU A 549 24.13 -3.52 -16.05
CA GLU A 549 23.93 -4.60 -16.98
C GLU A 549 24.51 -5.88 -16.35
N ILE A 550 23.73 -6.94 -16.32
CA ILE A 550 23.97 -8.17 -15.57
C ILE A 550 24.00 -9.34 -16.54
N VAL A 551 25.02 -10.17 -16.45
CA VAL A 551 25.10 -11.43 -17.22
C VAL A 551 25.05 -12.61 -16.25
N THR A 552 23.98 -13.39 -16.35
CA THR A 552 23.82 -14.64 -15.61
C THR A 552 24.69 -15.75 -16.25
N PRO A 553 25.49 -16.51 -15.49
CA PRO A 553 26.30 -17.57 -16.05
C PRO A 553 25.46 -18.76 -16.54
N ASP A 554 25.76 -19.30 -17.74
CA ASP A 554 24.99 -20.35 -18.40
C ASP A 554 24.98 -21.70 -17.63
N ASN A 555 26.01 -21.95 -16.81
CA ASN A 555 26.19 -23.18 -16.04
C ASN A 555 25.60 -23.12 -14.63
N LEU A 556 24.95 -22.04 -14.25
CA LEU A 556 24.34 -21.89 -12.93
C LEU A 556 22.99 -22.62 -12.89
N LYS A 557 22.90 -23.64 -12.05
CA LYS A 557 21.71 -24.48 -11.94
C LYS A 557 20.47 -23.69 -11.46
N HIS A 558 20.68 -22.85 -10.46
CA HIS A 558 19.62 -22.06 -9.84
C HIS A 558 20.03 -20.58 -9.77
N PRO A 559 19.56 -19.71 -10.66
CA PRO A 559 19.83 -18.29 -10.62
C PRO A 559 19.41 -17.66 -9.27
N ILE A 560 20.22 -16.74 -8.76
CA ILE A 560 20.05 -16.18 -7.41
C ILE A 560 19.60 -14.73 -7.40
N LEU A 561 19.80 -13.98 -8.48
CA LEU A 561 19.35 -12.59 -8.57
C LEU A 561 17.96 -12.52 -9.15
N GLN A 562 17.14 -11.66 -8.60
CA GLN A 562 15.76 -11.47 -8.97
C GLN A 562 15.51 -10.11 -9.63
N THR A 563 14.55 -10.06 -10.53
CA THR A 563 14.01 -8.84 -11.13
C THR A 563 12.49 -8.93 -11.32
N HIS A 564 11.87 -7.81 -11.58
CA HIS A 564 10.45 -7.71 -11.89
C HIS A 564 10.21 -7.75 -13.40
N VAL A 565 9.36 -8.63 -13.84
CA VAL A 565 8.94 -8.74 -15.23
C VAL A 565 7.44 -8.56 -15.35
N LYS A 566 7.05 -7.73 -16.31
CA LYS A 566 5.65 -7.50 -16.64
C LYS A 566 5.14 -8.63 -17.50
N VAL A 567 4.04 -9.22 -17.11
CA VAL A 567 3.33 -10.26 -17.85
C VAL A 567 1.86 -9.85 -18.01
N ASN A 568 1.14 -10.49 -18.93
CA ASN A 568 -0.26 -10.17 -19.24
C ASN A 568 -1.21 -10.07 -18.03
N LYS A 569 -0.85 -10.71 -16.91
CA LYS A 569 -1.66 -10.73 -15.68
C LYS A 569 -1.05 -9.92 -14.51
N GLY A 570 -0.07 -9.05 -14.76
CA GLY A 570 0.57 -8.21 -13.73
C GLY A 570 2.10 -8.33 -13.71
N ILE A 571 2.70 -7.97 -12.59
CA ILE A 571 4.15 -8.04 -12.37
C ILE A 571 4.48 -9.37 -11.73
N ARG A 572 5.50 -10.07 -12.25
CA ARG A 572 6.08 -11.26 -11.63
C ARG A 572 7.54 -11.01 -11.28
N THR A 573 7.96 -11.57 -10.16
CA THR A 573 9.37 -11.65 -9.80
C THR A 573 9.94 -12.96 -10.32
N ILE A 574 11.03 -12.86 -11.07
CA ILE A 574 11.75 -14.01 -11.64
C ILE A 574 13.24 -13.88 -11.37
N ALA A 575 13.97 -14.97 -11.53
CA ALA A 575 15.44 -15.01 -11.56
C ALA A 575 15.88 -15.31 -12.99
N PRO A 576 16.18 -14.28 -13.83
CA PRO A 576 16.38 -14.47 -15.27
C PRO A 576 17.73 -15.07 -15.62
N LEU A 577 17.80 -15.70 -16.79
CA LEU A 577 19.02 -16.10 -17.47
C LEU A 577 19.45 -15.05 -18.50
N GLY A 578 20.66 -15.19 -19.05
CA GLY A 578 21.19 -14.31 -20.09
C GLY A 578 21.57 -12.93 -19.60
N THR A 579 21.41 -11.92 -20.48
CA THR A 579 21.79 -10.52 -20.19
C THR A 579 20.55 -9.68 -19.95
N TRP A 580 20.58 -8.92 -18.86
CA TRP A 580 19.47 -8.05 -18.43
C TRP A 580 20.00 -6.89 -17.58
N SER A 581 19.19 -5.92 -17.25
CA SER A 581 19.61 -4.74 -16.48
C SER A 581 18.62 -4.44 -15.35
N ASP A 582 19.16 -4.11 -14.18
CA ASP A 582 18.36 -3.66 -13.03
C ASP A 582 19.20 -2.87 -12.02
N MET A 583 18.52 -2.31 -11.02
CA MET A 583 19.11 -1.68 -9.84
C MET A 583 19.44 -2.77 -8.81
N ILE A 584 20.70 -2.97 -8.48
CA ILE A 584 21.16 -4.03 -7.58
C ILE A 584 21.86 -3.43 -6.35
N PHE A 585 21.61 -4.02 -5.20
CA PHE A 585 22.37 -3.70 -3.99
C PHE A 585 23.81 -4.21 -4.10
N SER A 586 24.80 -3.40 -3.76
CA SER A 586 26.21 -3.70 -3.96
C SER A 586 26.69 -5.01 -3.31
N GLU A 587 26.17 -5.34 -2.13
CA GLU A 587 26.50 -6.57 -1.43
C GLU A 587 25.92 -7.79 -2.13
N GLU A 588 24.72 -7.67 -2.71
CA GLU A 588 24.09 -8.75 -3.49
C GLU A 588 24.84 -8.95 -4.82
N MET A 589 25.29 -7.87 -5.45
CA MET A 589 26.18 -7.90 -6.61
C MET A 589 27.47 -8.65 -6.29
N ASP A 590 28.14 -8.30 -5.18
CA ASP A 590 29.42 -8.92 -4.80
C ASP A 590 29.24 -10.40 -4.40
N ASN A 591 28.12 -10.76 -3.80
CA ASN A 591 27.77 -12.16 -3.57
C ASN A 591 27.52 -12.92 -4.88
N ALA A 592 26.80 -12.33 -5.83
CA ALA A 592 26.50 -12.96 -7.12
C ALA A 592 27.77 -13.20 -7.98
N LYS A 593 28.78 -12.34 -7.89
CA LYS A 593 30.09 -12.55 -8.53
C LYS A 593 30.74 -13.88 -8.11
N LYS A 594 30.55 -14.32 -6.87
CA LYS A 594 31.05 -15.62 -6.38
C LYS A 594 30.41 -16.83 -7.10
N TYR A 595 29.23 -16.62 -7.69
CA TYR A 595 28.50 -17.59 -8.48
C TYR A 595 28.70 -17.42 -9.99
N GLY A 596 29.63 -16.53 -10.40
CA GLY A 596 30.00 -16.37 -11.81
C GLY A 596 29.23 -15.27 -12.56
N TYR A 597 28.37 -14.51 -11.92
CA TYR A 597 27.70 -13.37 -12.56
C TYR A 597 28.74 -12.28 -12.94
N LYS A 598 28.46 -11.62 -14.08
CA LYS A 598 29.25 -10.46 -14.53
C LYS A 598 28.37 -9.23 -14.51
N PHE A 599 29.00 -8.09 -14.16
CA PHE A 599 28.33 -6.81 -14.03
C PHE A 599 29.09 -5.72 -14.77
N ASN A 600 28.32 -4.89 -15.47
CA ASN A 600 28.78 -3.62 -16.01
C ASN A 600 27.99 -2.51 -15.29
N ILE A 601 28.64 -1.77 -14.40
CA ILE A 601 28.01 -0.72 -13.59
C ILE A 601 27.87 0.55 -14.45
N LEU A 602 26.65 1.05 -14.61
CA LEU A 602 26.34 2.18 -15.45
C LEU A 602 26.18 3.48 -14.64
N TRP A 603 25.48 3.41 -13.52
CA TRP A 603 25.24 4.53 -12.61
C TRP A 603 24.65 4.02 -11.30
N GLY A 604 24.47 4.90 -10.32
CA GLY A 604 23.83 4.51 -9.08
C GLY A 604 23.93 5.52 -7.95
N TYR A 605 23.75 5.03 -6.75
CA TYR A 605 23.81 5.80 -5.51
C TYR A 605 24.69 5.11 -4.50
N THR A 606 25.66 5.83 -3.95
CA THR A 606 26.48 5.34 -2.83
C THR A 606 25.91 5.84 -1.50
N PHE A 607 26.12 5.06 -0.45
CA PHE A 607 25.69 5.32 0.92
C PHE A 607 26.84 5.05 1.89
N GLU A 608 26.71 5.59 3.10
CA GLU A 608 27.53 5.17 4.23
C GLU A 608 27.07 3.82 4.77
N ARG A 609 27.99 3.06 5.37
CA ARG A 609 27.71 1.77 6.02
C ARG A 609 27.53 1.96 7.52
N LYS A 610 26.47 1.40 8.10
CA LYS A 610 26.31 1.39 9.55
C LYS A 610 25.37 0.29 10.00
N ASN A 611 25.76 -0.47 11.03
CA ASN A 611 24.82 -1.33 11.72
C ASN A 611 23.91 -0.49 12.63
N ILE A 612 22.62 -0.50 12.36
CA ILE A 612 21.64 0.37 13.05
C ILE A 612 20.59 -0.42 13.84
N PHE A 613 20.48 -1.72 13.62
CA PHE A 613 19.40 -2.54 14.20
C PHE A 613 19.87 -3.51 15.29
N LYS A 614 21.18 -3.67 15.46
CA LYS A 614 21.73 -4.68 16.40
C LYS A 614 21.12 -4.59 17.78
N SER A 615 21.10 -3.41 18.39
CA SER A 615 20.57 -3.23 19.75
C SER A 615 19.06 -3.48 19.83
N TYR A 616 18.31 -3.11 18.80
CA TYR A 616 16.86 -3.40 18.71
C TYR A 616 16.60 -4.91 18.67
N VAL A 617 17.33 -5.62 17.80
CA VAL A 617 17.17 -7.06 17.63
C VAL A 617 17.64 -7.81 18.89
N ASP A 618 18.81 -7.46 19.44
CA ASP A 618 19.33 -8.10 20.66
C ASP A 618 18.33 -7.96 21.82
N THR A 619 17.82 -6.76 22.07
CA THR A 619 16.85 -6.51 23.16
C THR A 619 15.59 -7.36 23.01
N LEU A 620 15.01 -7.43 21.82
CA LEU A 620 13.78 -8.19 21.60
C LEU A 620 14.03 -9.70 21.54
N TYR A 621 15.17 -10.11 21.00
CA TYR A 621 15.50 -11.53 20.92
C TYR A 621 15.86 -12.13 22.29
N GLU A 622 16.57 -11.40 23.13
CA GLU A 622 16.80 -11.77 24.54
C GLU A 622 15.47 -11.90 25.30
N LEU A 623 14.54 -10.97 25.10
CA LEU A 623 13.20 -11.06 25.67
C LEU A 623 12.49 -12.35 25.22
N ARG A 624 12.60 -12.69 23.92
CA ARG A 624 12.01 -13.92 23.38
C ARG A 624 12.62 -15.20 23.95
N LEU A 625 13.92 -15.21 24.19
CA LEU A 625 14.61 -16.37 24.77
C LEU A 625 14.34 -16.53 26.25
N LYS A 626 14.09 -15.42 26.96
CA LYS A 626 13.84 -15.42 28.41
C LYS A 626 12.50 -16.02 28.78
N PHE A 627 11.49 -15.93 27.90
CA PHE A 627 10.13 -16.36 28.18
C PHE A 627 9.71 -17.52 27.28
N ASP A 628 8.92 -18.47 27.84
CA ASP A 628 8.35 -19.57 27.09
C ASP A 628 7.30 -19.10 26.08
N LYS A 629 6.98 -19.93 25.07
CA LYS A 629 5.99 -19.64 24.02
C LYS A 629 4.57 -19.38 24.58
N SER A 630 4.26 -19.86 25.78
CA SER A 630 3.00 -19.59 26.49
C SER A 630 2.94 -18.18 27.08
N ASN A 631 4.07 -17.51 27.24
CA ASN A 631 4.13 -16.16 27.80
C ASN A 631 3.88 -15.12 26.70
N PRO A 632 2.96 -14.15 26.89
CA PRO A 632 2.67 -13.13 25.89
C PRO A 632 3.89 -12.29 25.48
N LEU A 633 4.90 -12.12 26.34
CA LEU A 633 6.12 -11.39 25.99
C LEU A 633 6.93 -12.07 24.89
N ASN A 634 6.91 -13.41 24.81
CA ASN A 634 7.52 -14.14 23.69
C ASN A 634 6.83 -13.82 22.38
N LEU A 635 5.50 -13.82 22.35
CA LEU A 635 4.71 -13.45 21.18
C LEU A 635 4.95 -11.99 20.78
N ILE A 636 4.90 -11.07 21.73
CA ILE A 636 5.14 -9.62 21.50
C ILE A 636 6.53 -9.40 20.89
N ALA A 637 7.56 -10.00 21.46
CA ALA A 637 8.93 -9.88 20.93
C ALA A 637 9.03 -10.43 19.50
N LYS A 638 8.42 -11.59 19.20
CA LYS A 638 8.35 -12.14 17.85
C LYS A 638 7.67 -11.19 16.86
N LEU A 639 6.52 -10.64 17.24
CA LEU A 639 5.73 -9.76 16.41
C LEU A 639 6.49 -8.46 16.09
N LEU A 640 7.11 -7.82 17.09
CA LEU A 640 7.88 -6.60 16.92
C LEU A 640 9.12 -6.82 16.04
N LEU A 641 9.84 -7.93 16.24
CA LEU A 641 11.00 -8.28 15.41
C LEU A 641 10.66 -8.40 13.94
N ASN A 642 9.53 -8.99 13.61
CA ASN A 642 9.13 -9.26 12.22
C ASN A 642 8.43 -8.08 11.54
N SER A 643 7.96 -7.08 12.30
CA SER A 643 7.10 -6.02 11.77
C SER A 643 7.84 -4.73 11.41
N LEU A 644 9.09 -4.55 11.86
CA LEU A 644 9.81 -3.29 11.70
C LEU A 644 10.25 -3.06 10.26
N TYR A 645 10.87 -4.05 9.60
CA TYR A 645 11.55 -3.83 8.31
C TYR A 645 10.58 -3.41 7.20
N GLY A 646 9.38 -3.99 7.17
CA GLY A 646 8.36 -3.67 6.17
C GLY A 646 7.94 -2.20 6.18
N ARG A 647 8.05 -1.54 7.34
CA ARG A 647 7.73 -0.12 7.48
C ARG A 647 8.64 0.79 6.64
N PHE A 648 9.90 0.42 6.43
CA PHE A 648 10.83 1.16 5.59
C PHE A 648 10.54 1.02 4.10
N GLY A 649 9.92 -0.10 3.70
CA GLY A 649 9.57 -0.40 2.30
C GLY A 649 8.19 0.09 1.86
N MET A 650 7.44 0.77 2.72
CA MET A 650 6.12 1.32 2.35
C MET A 650 6.22 2.21 1.11
N ASP A 651 5.17 2.15 0.29
CA ASP A 651 5.04 3.03 -0.86
C ASP A 651 4.68 4.44 -0.39
N ASP A 652 5.24 5.46 -1.07
CA ASP A 652 4.97 6.87 -0.81
C ASP A 652 3.68 7.37 -1.52
N SER A 653 2.95 6.48 -2.20
CA SER A 653 1.66 6.81 -2.80
C SER A 653 0.58 6.88 -1.74
N PHE A 654 0.47 8.03 -1.08
CA PHE A 654 -0.56 8.26 -0.07
C PHE A 654 -1.85 8.76 -0.69
N SER A 655 -2.93 8.24 -0.13
CA SER A 655 -4.25 8.76 -0.41
C SER A 655 -4.90 9.26 0.87
N ASP A 656 -5.45 10.46 0.80
CA ASP A 656 -6.36 10.99 1.79
C ASP A 656 -7.80 10.70 1.38
N ILE A 657 -8.67 10.66 2.37
CA ILE A 657 -10.10 10.48 2.15
C ILE A 657 -10.83 11.72 2.64
N THR A 658 -11.58 12.34 1.73
CA THR A 658 -12.42 13.49 2.04
C THR A 658 -13.87 13.16 1.73
N ILE A 659 -14.77 13.49 2.66
CA ILE A 659 -16.21 13.29 2.49
C ILE A 659 -16.86 14.64 2.29
N PHE A 660 -17.66 14.74 1.25
CA PHE A 660 -18.39 15.93 0.86
C PHE A 660 -19.88 15.69 1.03
N ASP A 661 -20.54 16.59 1.75
CA ASP A 661 -22.00 16.65 1.94
C ASP A 661 -22.63 17.80 1.15
N GLU A 662 -21.82 18.74 0.67
CA GLU A 662 -22.26 19.86 -0.15
C GLU A 662 -21.75 19.76 -1.59
N LEU A 663 -22.67 19.76 -2.54
CA LEU A 663 -22.34 19.70 -3.97
C LEU A 663 -21.40 20.84 -4.42
N LYS A 664 -21.55 22.03 -3.85
CA LYS A 664 -20.73 23.20 -4.19
C LYS A 664 -19.27 22.99 -3.77
N VAL A 665 -19.06 22.44 -2.56
CA VAL A 665 -17.72 22.16 -2.01
C VAL A 665 -17.07 21.01 -2.80
N LEU A 666 -17.83 19.96 -3.06
CA LEU A 666 -17.38 18.85 -3.93
C LEU A 666 -16.95 19.33 -5.31
N LYS A 667 -17.77 20.19 -5.94
CA LYS A 667 -17.45 20.75 -7.25
C LYS A 667 -16.14 21.54 -7.24
N LYS A 668 -15.96 22.42 -6.24
CA LYS A 668 -14.73 23.20 -6.08
C LYS A 668 -13.51 22.31 -5.84
N PHE A 669 -13.70 21.25 -5.06
CA PHE A 669 -12.64 20.27 -4.83
C PHE A 669 -12.25 19.54 -6.12
N LEU A 670 -13.23 19.00 -6.86
CA LEU A 670 -13.00 18.32 -8.14
C LEU A 670 -12.39 19.27 -9.20
N GLU A 671 -12.80 20.53 -9.17
CA GLU A 671 -12.19 21.58 -10.01
C GLU A 671 -10.71 21.79 -9.68
N ASN A 672 -10.28 21.61 -8.44
CA ASN A 672 -8.91 21.85 -7.99
C ASN A 672 -8.04 20.60 -7.91
N HIS A 673 -8.61 19.41 -7.79
CA HIS A 673 -7.89 18.17 -7.47
C HIS A 673 -8.31 16.97 -8.31
N SER A 674 -8.82 17.21 -9.53
CA SER A 674 -9.28 16.10 -10.37
C SER A 674 -8.19 15.11 -10.72
N ASP A 675 -6.94 15.58 -10.85
CA ASP A 675 -5.77 14.74 -11.16
C ASP A 675 -5.36 13.84 -10.00
N ASP A 676 -5.77 14.22 -8.80
CA ASP A 676 -5.44 13.51 -7.58
C ASP A 676 -6.50 12.49 -7.18
N VAL A 677 -7.68 12.50 -7.82
CA VAL A 677 -8.76 11.58 -7.49
C VAL A 677 -8.40 10.15 -7.90
N ILE A 678 -8.38 9.24 -6.91
CA ILE A 678 -8.13 7.81 -7.08
C ILE A 678 -9.44 7.05 -7.19
N ASN A 679 -10.39 7.36 -6.28
CA ASN A 679 -11.68 6.69 -6.20
C ASN A 679 -12.76 7.65 -5.68
N MET A 680 -14.00 7.43 -6.10
CA MET A 680 -15.15 8.20 -5.67
C MET A 680 -16.30 7.25 -5.35
N ILE A 681 -16.81 7.33 -4.14
CA ILE A 681 -17.92 6.50 -3.65
C ILE A 681 -19.06 7.43 -3.21
N ASP A 682 -20.25 7.17 -3.74
CA ASP A 682 -21.45 7.92 -3.36
C ASP A 682 -22.24 7.13 -2.29
N PHE A 683 -22.32 7.69 -1.10
CA PHE A 683 -23.12 7.12 -0.02
C PHE A 683 -24.54 7.68 -0.04
N ASN A 684 -25.48 6.83 -0.38
CA ASN A 684 -26.93 7.09 -0.25
C ASN A 684 -27.42 8.46 -0.82
N ASN A 685 -26.81 8.93 -1.88
CA ASN A 685 -27.14 10.20 -2.54
C ASN A 685 -27.03 11.47 -1.65
N THR A 686 -26.43 11.37 -0.47
CA THR A 686 -26.28 12.52 0.45
C THR A 686 -24.85 12.95 0.63
N LYS A 687 -23.91 12.01 0.66
CA LYS A 687 -22.48 12.26 0.87
C LYS A 687 -21.65 11.54 -0.17
N VAL A 688 -20.55 12.15 -0.60
CA VAL A 688 -19.61 11.57 -1.52
C VAL A 688 -18.26 11.46 -0.85
N LEU A 689 -17.70 10.24 -0.77
CA LEU A 689 -16.35 9.99 -0.36
C LEU A 689 -15.42 10.05 -1.57
N ILE A 690 -14.40 10.87 -1.49
CA ILE A 690 -13.32 10.91 -2.49
C ILE A 690 -12.03 10.45 -1.83
N GLN A 691 -11.48 9.38 -2.37
CA GLN A 691 -10.10 9.01 -2.12
C GLN A 691 -9.23 9.72 -3.14
N HIS A 692 -8.32 10.55 -2.68
CA HIS A 692 -7.43 11.33 -3.53
C HIS A 692 -6.00 11.23 -3.03
N ARG A 693 -5.04 11.55 -3.90
CA ARG A 693 -3.65 11.67 -3.46
C ARG A 693 -3.57 12.77 -2.43
N SER A 694 -2.77 12.56 -1.38
CA SER A 694 -2.58 13.57 -0.34
C SER A 694 -2.05 14.85 -0.96
N GLU A 695 -2.64 15.99 -0.61
CA GLU A 695 -2.13 17.30 -1.04
C GLU A 695 -0.67 17.42 -0.65
N ILE A 696 0.15 17.67 -1.66
CA ILE A 696 1.51 18.12 -1.45
C ILE A 696 1.39 19.56 -0.99
N LYS A 697 1.48 19.79 0.31
CA LYS A 697 1.38 21.14 0.91
C LYS A 697 2.42 22.13 0.41
N ASP A 698 3.31 21.70 -0.46
CA ASP A 698 4.38 22.52 -1.00
C ASP A 698 4.41 22.41 -2.53
N GLN A 699 3.75 23.34 -3.21
CA GLN A 699 3.70 23.43 -4.68
C GLN A 699 5.10 23.48 -5.34
N ASN A 700 6.15 23.68 -4.55
CA ASN A 700 7.54 23.72 -5.00
C ASN A 700 8.21 22.33 -5.09
N THR A 701 7.50 21.25 -4.82
CA THR A 701 8.12 19.94 -4.58
C THR A 701 7.83 18.87 -5.62
N GLU A 702 6.88 19.09 -6.52
CA GLU A 702 6.52 18.11 -7.56
C GLU A 702 7.69 17.69 -8.46
N LEU A 703 8.61 18.61 -8.77
CA LEU A 703 9.76 18.33 -9.61
C LEU A 703 10.96 17.67 -8.88
N PHE A 704 11.02 17.76 -7.54
CA PHE A 704 12.24 17.38 -6.78
C PHE A 704 11.99 16.50 -5.55
N GLY A 705 10.82 15.86 -5.43
CA GLY A 705 10.61 14.80 -4.45
C GLY A 705 10.80 15.19 -2.99
N THR A 706 10.28 16.36 -2.58
CA THR A 706 10.09 16.66 -1.15
C THR A 706 8.64 16.46 -0.74
N LEU A 707 8.08 15.35 -1.15
CA LEU A 707 6.87 14.83 -0.54
C LEU A 707 7.12 14.65 0.96
N GLU A 708 6.13 14.94 1.79
CA GLU A 708 6.13 14.45 3.17
C GLU A 708 6.23 12.93 3.07
N THR A 709 7.42 12.42 3.28
CA THR A 709 7.61 10.97 3.36
C THR A 709 7.07 10.54 4.70
N HIS A 710 6.42 9.37 4.77
CA HIS A 710 6.01 8.78 6.05
C HIS A 710 7.22 8.26 6.85
N ASN A 711 8.34 8.98 6.82
CA ASN A 711 9.59 8.52 7.42
C ASN A 711 9.99 7.14 6.88
N THR A 712 9.95 6.95 5.56
CA THR A 712 10.37 5.72 4.89
C THR A 712 11.76 5.85 4.29
N SER A 713 12.43 4.74 4.11
CA SER A 713 13.71 4.63 3.41
C SER A 713 13.76 3.30 2.69
N ILE A 714 13.37 3.29 1.43
CA ILE A 714 13.35 2.07 0.62
C ILE A 714 14.72 1.38 0.56
N ALA A 715 15.81 2.15 0.67
CA ALA A 715 17.16 1.60 0.71
C ALA A 715 17.35 0.62 1.88
N ILE A 716 16.80 0.92 3.06
CA ILE A 716 16.85 0.04 4.22
C ILE A 716 16.09 -1.27 3.94
N ALA A 717 14.86 -1.18 3.45
CA ALA A 717 14.05 -2.38 3.18
C ALA A 717 14.68 -3.25 2.09
N SER A 718 15.19 -2.62 1.03
CA SER A 718 15.85 -3.30 -0.09
C SER A 718 17.15 -4.00 0.38
N ALA A 719 17.97 -3.35 1.21
CA ALA A 719 19.14 -3.97 1.78
C ALA A 719 18.81 -5.18 2.66
N ILE A 720 17.79 -5.11 3.52
CA ILE A 720 17.39 -6.21 4.38
C ILE A 720 16.95 -7.43 3.56
N THR A 721 16.12 -7.24 2.56
CA THR A 721 15.67 -8.36 1.70
C THR A 721 16.80 -8.91 0.83
N ALA A 722 17.72 -8.06 0.36
CA ALA A 722 18.90 -8.48 -0.36
C ALA A 722 19.83 -9.34 0.53
N TYR A 723 20.13 -8.91 1.76
CA TYR A 723 20.90 -9.72 2.71
C TYR A 723 20.25 -11.06 3.04
N ALA A 724 18.91 -11.10 3.14
CA ALA A 724 18.18 -12.35 3.31
C ALA A 724 18.39 -13.30 2.12
N ARG A 725 18.32 -12.79 0.88
CA ARG A 725 18.61 -13.58 -0.32
C ARG A 725 20.07 -14.02 -0.39
N ILE A 726 21.01 -13.15 0.01
CA ILE A 726 22.44 -13.50 0.12
C ILE A 726 22.62 -14.66 1.09
N HIS A 727 22.02 -14.60 2.27
CA HIS A 727 22.10 -15.67 3.26
C HIS A 727 21.56 -16.99 2.72
N MET A 728 20.42 -16.96 2.03
CA MET A 728 19.78 -18.14 1.46
C MET A 728 20.49 -18.68 0.20
N SER A 729 21.26 -17.86 -0.51
CA SER A 729 21.93 -18.25 -1.74
C SER A 729 22.92 -19.41 -1.55
N GLN A 730 23.51 -19.56 -0.38
CA GLN A 730 24.43 -20.66 -0.05
C GLN A 730 23.79 -22.05 -0.13
N PHE A 731 22.46 -22.13 -0.04
CA PHE A 731 21.70 -23.37 -0.12
C PHE A 731 21.20 -23.67 -1.53
N LYS A 732 21.06 -22.65 -2.41
CA LYS A 732 20.46 -22.82 -3.73
C LYS A 732 21.31 -23.63 -4.69
N ASN A 733 22.61 -23.38 -4.73
CA ASN A 733 23.55 -24.07 -5.63
C ASN A 733 24.54 -24.96 -4.89
N ASN A 734 24.15 -25.50 -3.74
CA ASN A 734 25.00 -26.36 -2.94
C ASN A 734 25.08 -27.77 -3.58
N PRO A 735 26.26 -28.27 -3.90
CA PRO A 735 26.42 -29.59 -4.55
C PRO A 735 26.15 -30.77 -3.59
N ASN A 736 26.09 -30.53 -2.27
CA ASN A 736 26.01 -31.58 -1.28
C ASN A 736 24.61 -32.17 -1.06
N PHE A 737 23.58 -31.55 -1.61
CA PHE A 737 22.19 -32.03 -1.52
C PHE A 737 21.36 -31.61 -2.73
N ILE A 738 20.23 -32.27 -2.89
CA ILE A 738 19.22 -31.91 -3.88
C ILE A 738 18.21 -30.99 -3.24
N LEU A 739 17.96 -29.83 -3.86
CA LEU A 739 16.96 -28.86 -3.43
C LEU A 739 15.66 -29.06 -4.21
N TYR A 740 14.55 -29.31 -3.53
CA TYR A 740 13.21 -29.47 -4.11
C TYR A 740 12.46 -28.16 -4.20
N TYR A 741 12.47 -27.41 -3.09
CA TYR A 741 11.69 -26.17 -2.94
C TYR A 741 12.34 -25.24 -1.95
N SER A 742 12.14 -23.93 -2.15
CA SER A 742 12.53 -22.93 -1.17
C SER A 742 11.48 -21.82 -1.09
N ASP A 743 11.24 -21.28 0.11
CA ASP A 743 10.33 -20.16 0.33
C ASP A 743 10.94 -19.21 1.36
N THR A 744 11.48 -18.09 0.87
CA THR A 744 12.03 -16.99 1.68
C THR A 744 13.16 -17.43 2.64
N ASP A 745 12.83 -18.14 3.69
CA ASP A 745 13.70 -18.58 4.79
C ASP A 745 13.70 -20.11 4.99
N SER A 746 12.98 -20.85 4.16
CA SER A 746 12.91 -22.32 4.22
C SER A 746 13.53 -23.01 3.00
N ILE A 747 14.06 -24.21 3.24
CA ILE A 747 14.56 -25.12 2.21
C ILE A 747 14.04 -26.54 2.43
N TYR A 748 13.82 -27.25 1.33
CA TYR A 748 13.37 -28.65 1.29
C TYR A 748 14.39 -29.47 0.54
N ILE A 749 15.14 -30.33 1.24
CA ILE A 749 16.33 -31.04 0.71
C ILE A 749 16.30 -32.54 0.98
N ASP A 750 17.04 -33.32 0.19
CA ASP A 750 17.06 -34.79 0.22
C ASP A 750 17.83 -35.40 1.40
N ARG A 751 18.56 -34.62 2.18
CA ARG A 751 19.41 -35.12 3.26
C ARG A 751 19.58 -34.09 4.36
N PRO A 752 19.97 -34.52 5.59
CA PRO A 752 20.14 -33.58 6.70
C PRO A 752 21.31 -32.62 6.47
N LEU A 753 21.15 -31.40 6.92
CA LEU A 753 22.21 -30.39 6.94
C LEU A 753 23.31 -30.74 7.96
N PRO A 754 24.55 -30.31 7.72
CA PRO A 754 25.64 -30.40 8.69
C PRO A 754 25.27 -29.76 10.05
N LYS A 755 25.68 -30.40 11.15
CA LYS A 755 25.30 -29.96 12.52
C LYS A 755 25.64 -28.49 12.84
N HIS A 756 26.72 -27.95 12.28
CA HIS A 756 27.13 -26.56 12.52
C HIS A 756 26.21 -25.51 11.88
N LEU A 757 25.37 -25.91 10.92
CA LEU A 757 24.35 -25.05 10.30
C LEU A 757 22.99 -25.13 10.99
N VAL A 758 22.81 -26.03 11.95
CA VAL A 758 21.51 -26.33 12.55
C VAL A 758 21.53 -26.02 14.04
N ASN A 759 20.63 -25.11 14.46
CA ASN A 759 20.38 -24.81 15.86
C ASN A 759 19.01 -24.14 16.01
N SER A 760 18.19 -24.62 16.93
CA SER A 760 16.80 -24.13 17.08
C SER A 760 16.68 -22.78 17.80
N LYS A 761 17.78 -22.25 18.38
CA LYS A 761 17.78 -21.04 19.20
C LYS A 761 18.71 -19.92 18.70
N VAL A 762 19.62 -20.20 17.79
CA VAL A 762 20.58 -19.23 17.29
C VAL A 762 20.01 -18.56 16.04
N LEU A 763 19.97 -17.23 16.04
CA LEU A 763 19.52 -16.44 14.88
C LEU A 763 20.36 -16.76 13.65
N GLY A 764 19.70 -16.89 12.50
CA GLY A 764 20.36 -17.13 11.22
C GLY A 764 20.73 -18.59 10.95
N LEU A 765 20.72 -19.46 11.97
CA LEU A 765 20.91 -20.89 11.77
C LEU A 765 19.59 -21.58 11.42
N MET A 766 19.72 -22.69 10.73
CA MET A 766 18.59 -23.52 10.31
C MET A 766 18.00 -24.32 11.49
N LYS A 767 16.70 -24.46 11.48
CA LYS A 767 15.95 -25.32 12.39
C LYS A 767 15.25 -26.38 11.56
N LEU A 768 15.38 -27.66 11.93
CA LEU A 768 14.59 -28.72 11.32
C LEU A 768 13.13 -28.58 11.80
N GLU A 769 12.23 -28.34 10.86
CA GLU A 769 10.79 -28.19 11.14
C GLU A 769 10.05 -29.51 10.95
N ASN A 770 10.30 -30.22 9.84
CA ASN A 770 9.66 -31.48 9.53
C ASN A 770 10.60 -32.38 8.72
N ILE A 771 10.36 -33.69 8.84
CA ILE A 771 10.84 -34.71 7.91
C ILE A 771 9.60 -35.19 7.16
N LEU A 772 9.69 -35.26 5.83
CA LEU A 772 8.56 -35.55 4.95
C LEU A 772 8.78 -36.88 4.24
N ASN A 773 7.78 -37.75 4.30
CA ASN A 773 7.72 -38.97 3.49
C ASN A 773 7.34 -38.65 2.05
N LYS A 774 6.45 -37.69 1.83
CA LYS A 774 6.05 -37.18 0.51
C LYS A 774 5.98 -35.66 0.49
N GLY A 775 6.55 -35.07 -0.58
CA GLY A 775 6.41 -33.68 -0.92
C GLY A 775 6.05 -33.52 -2.38
N ILE A 776 4.98 -32.79 -2.69
CA ILE A 776 4.55 -32.42 -4.04
C ILE A 776 4.56 -30.90 -4.12
N PHE A 777 5.41 -30.34 -4.97
CA PHE A 777 5.60 -28.90 -5.16
C PHE A 777 5.19 -28.54 -6.59
N LEU A 778 4.12 -27.76 -6.73
CA LEU A 778 3.57 -27.45 -8.05
C LEU A 778 4.01 -26.06 -8.56
N ALA A 779 4.14 -25.11 -7.62
CA ALA A 779 4.52 -23.72 -7.91
C ALA A 779 4.88 -22.99 -6.60
N PRO A 780 5.40 -21.76 -6.66
CA PRO A 780 5.56 -20.93 -5.48
C PRO A 780 4.28 -20.84 -4.63
N LYS A 781 4.39 -21.23 -3.34
CA LYS A 781 3.30 -21.29 -2.37
C LYS A 781 2.14 -22.24 -2.75
N MET A 782 2.49 -23.31 -3.50
CA MET A 782 1.56 -24.38 -3.86
C MET A 782 2.23 -25.73 -3.66
N TYR A 783 1.88 -26.41 -2.58
CA TYR A 783 2.48 -27.69 -2.23
C TYR A 783 1.57 -28.55 -1.37
N TYR A 784 1.86 -29.86 -1.36
CA TYR A 784 1.28 -30.88 -0.48
C TYR A 784 2.41 -31.68 0.17
N LEU A 785 2.33 -31.87 1.47
CA LEU A 785 3.38 -32.49 2.28
C LEU A 785 2.76 -33.57 3.20
N GLU A 786 3.39 -34.74 3.25
CA GLU A 786 3.11 -35.76 4.26
C GLU A 786 4.34 -35.88 5.18
N THR A 787 4.16 -35.62 6.46
CA THR A 787 5.23 -35.68 7.44
C THR A 787 5.47 -37.13 7.90
N GLU A 788 6.60 -37.41 8.54
CA GLU A 788 6.97 -38.70 9.09
C GLU A 788 5.96 -39.20 10.16
N ASP A 789 5.26 -38.31 10.82
CA ASP A 789 4.21 -38.56 11.81
C ASP A 789 2.78 -38.54 11.21
N ASP A 790 2.67 -38.81 9.91
CA ASP A 790 1.41 -38.91 9.15
C ASP A 790 0.55 -37.64 9.15
N LYS A 791 1.16 -36.48 9.44
CA LYS A 791 0.47 -35.20 9.36
C LYS A 791 0.47 -34.67 7.92
N ILE A 792 -0.68 -34.26 7.44
CA ILE A 792 -0.85 -33.64 6.12
C ILE A 792 -0.77 -32.12 6.26
N ILE A 793 0.07 -31.51 5.42
CA ILE A 793 0.20 -30.05 5.30
C ILE A 793 0.09 -29.69 3.81
N TYR A 794 -0.87 -28.84 3.45
CA TYR A 794 -0.93 -28.34 2.09
C TYR A 794 -1.15 -26.82 2.09
N LYS A 795 -0.71 -26.19 1.01
CA LYS A 795 -0.88 -24.77 0.77
C LYS A 795 -1.18 -24.50 -0.69
N VAL A 796 -2.19 -23.67 -0.96
CA VAL A 796 -2.52 -23.21 -2.30
C VAL A 796 -2.82 -21.73 -2.24
N ILE A 797 -2.01 -20.91 -2.90
CA ILE A 797 -2.17 -19.46 -2.90
C ILE A 797 -3.56 -19.06 -3.43
N GLY A 798 -4.30 -18.28 -2.64
CA GLY A 798 -5.63 -17.78 -2.99
C GLY A 798 -6.78 -18.76 -2.73
N LEU A 799 -6.51 -19.94 -2.18
CA LEU A 799 -7.50 -20.89 -1.71
C LEU A 799 -7.63 -20.75 -0.18
N LYS A 800 -8.87 -20.77 0.34
CA LYS A 800 -9.13 -20.79 1.77
C LYS A 800 -8.85 -22.19 2.35
N HIS A 801 -8.45 -22.25 3.62
CA HIS A 801 -8.21 -23.52 4.34
C HIS A 801 -9.44 -24.44 4.46
N GLU A 802 -10.65 -23.89 4.32
CA GLU A 802 -11.90 -24.63 4.39
C GLU A 802 -12.15 -25.54 3.16
N VAL A 803 -11.37 -25.34 2.08
CA VAL A 803 -11.48 -26.17 0.88
C VAL A 803 -10.57 -27.38 1.06
N GLU A 804 -11.17 -28.55 1.26
CA GLU A 804 -10.42 -29.79 1.41
C GLU A 804 -9.76 -30.20 0.09
N LEU A 805 -8.45 -30.45 0.18
CA LEU A 805 -7.61 -31.00 -0.88
C LEU A 805 -6.89 -32.24 -0.37
N ASN A 806 -6.80 -33.24 -1.21
CA ASN A 806 -6.12 -34.47 -0.89
C ASN A 806 -4.90 -34.73 -1.80
N LYS A 807 -4.14 -35.76 -1.53
CA LYS A 807 -2.95 -36.15 -2.29
C LYS A 807 -3.24 -36.32 -3.78
N THR A 808 -4.34 -37.00 -4.12
CA THR A 808 -4.73 -37.26 -5.50
C THR A 808 -5.01 -35.99 -6.28
N ASP A 809 -5.56 -34.96 -5.64
CA ASP A 809 -5.74 -33.65 -6.22
C ASP A 809 -4.40 -33.05 -6.69
N PHE A 810 -3.34 -33.15 -5.85
CA PHE A 810 -2.00 -32.63 -6.21
C PHE A 810 -1.28 -33.52 -7.21
N GLU A 811 -1.40 -34.83 -7.11
CA GLU A 811 -0.82 -35.77 -8.06
C GLU A 811 -1.39 -35.60 -9.48
N SER A 812 -2.69 -35.34 -9.58
CA SER A 812 -3.35 -35.05 -10.86
C SER A 812 -2.79 -33.80 -11.54
N LEU A 813 -2.34 -32.81 -10.75
CA LEU A 813 -1.79 -31.55 -11.22
C LEU A 813 -0.30 -31.64 -11.62
N LEU A 814 0.38 -32.73 -11.34
CA LEU A 814 1.72 -33.01 -11.89
C LEU A 814 1.67 -33.32 -13.39
N ILE A 815 0.50 -33.71 -13.92
CA ILE A 815 0.29 -33.95 -15.33
C ILE A 815 0.19 -32.61 -16.08
N LYS A 816 0.97 -32.41 -17.13
CA LYS A 816 0.96 -31.20 -17.96
C LYS A 816 -0.45 -30.89 -18.47
N GLN A 817 -0.88 -29.66 -18.40
CA GLN A 817 -2.19 -29.17 -18.84
C GLN A 817 -3.41 -29.66 -18.01
N SER A 818 -3.18 -30.34 -16.89
CA SER A 818 -4.28 -30.65 -15.98
C SER A 818 -4.73 -29.41 -15.19
N TYR A 819 -6.00 -29.41 -14.83
CA TYR A 819 -6.57 -28.36 -13.99
C TYR A 819 -7.51 -28.99 -12.94
N LEU A 820 -7.64 -28.31 -11.82
CA LEU A 820 -8.55 -28.69 -10.76
C LEU A 820 -9.51 -27.55 -10.50
N GLU A 821 -10.81 -27.85 -10.52
CA GLU A 821 -11.84 -26.89 -10.17
C GLU A 821 -12.30 -27.11 -8.73
N LYS A 822 -12.21 -26.08 -7.92
CA LYS A 822 -12.73 -26.04 -6.57
C LYS A 822 -13.54 -24.76 -6.38
N SER A 823 -14.67 -24.86 -5.74
CA SER A 823 -15.47 -23.71 -5.34
C SER A 823 -15.07 -23.25 -3.93
N GLN A 824 -15.03 -21.95 -3.73
CA GLN A 824 -14.86 -21.37 -2.39
C GLN A 824 -15.80 -20.19 -2.22
N ILE A 825 -16.29 -19.98 -1.03
CA ILE A 825 -17.07 -18.81 -0.67
C ILE A 825 -16.10 -17.68 -0.33
N LYS A 826 -16.18 -16.56 -1.06
CA LYS A 826 -15.44 -15.35 -0.73
C LYS A 826 -16.37 -14.22 -0.34
N TRP A 827 -16.03 -13.51 0.69
CA TRP A 827 -16.70 -12.29 1.08
C TRP A 827 -16.29 -11.16 0.14
N ILE A 828 -17.30 -10.56 -0.51
CA ILE A 828 -17.10 -9.39 -1.36
C ILE A 828 -17.58 -8.17 -0.60
N LYS A 829 -16.65 -7.28 -0.31
CA LYS A 829 -16.89 -5.98 0.28
C LYS A 829 -17.43 -5.04 -0.79
N ASN A 830 -18.59 -4.50 -0.59
CA ASN A 830 -19.14 -3.44 -1.44
C ASN A 830 -19.28 -2.16 -0.61
N PHE A 831 -18.37 -1.22 -0.83
CA PHE A 831 -18.37 0.05 -0.11
C PHE A 831 -19.52 0.99 -0.53
N GLU A 832 -20.04 0.89 -1.76
CA GLU A 832 -21.16 1.72 -2.23
C GLU A 832 -22.45 1.40 -1.47
N ASN A 833 -22.72 0.13 -1.25
CA ASN A 833 -23.90 -0.36 -0.55
C ASN A 833 -23.63 -0.68 0.93
N ALA A 834 -22.39 -0.48 1.39
CA ALA A 834 -21.93 -0.87 2.73
C ALA A 834 -22.35 -2.30 3.10
N SER A 835 -22.21 -3.22 2.16
CA SER A 835 -22.67 -4.60 2.29
C SER A 835 -21.52 -5.60 2.09
N LEU A 836 -21.61 -6.69 2.84
CA LEU A 836 -20.80 -7.88 2.69
C LEU A 836 -21.67 -8.98 2.07
N ARG A 837 -21.20 -9.53 0.95
CA ARG A 837 -21.92 -10.60 0.27
C ARG A 837 -21.09 -11.86 0.20
N ASP A 838 -21.72 -12.99 0.47
CA ASP A 838 -21.19 -14.30 0.11
C ASP A 838 -21.33 -14.52 -1.39
N GLN A 839 -20.22 -14.64 -2.08
CA GLN A 839 -20.21 -15.03 -3.47
C GLN A 839 -19.42 -16.31 -3.64
N ALA A 840 -20.09 -17.37 -4.13
CA ALA A 840 -19.40 -18.55 -4.61
C ALA A 840 -18.57 -18.15 -5.85
N LYS A 841 -17.24 -18.14 -5.70
CA LYS A 841 -16.32 -18.01 -6.83
C LYS A 841 -15.82 -19.39 -7.19
N GLN A 842 -16.18 -19.85 -8.39
CA GLN A 842 -15.45 -20.93 -9.03
C GLN A 842 -14.02 -20.48 -9.28
N LEU A 843 -13.08 -21.10 -8.61
CA LEU A 843 -11.66 -20.90 -8.86
C LEU A 843 -11.23 -21.99 -9.86
N ILE A 844 -11.23 -21.64 -11.14
CA ILE A 844 -10.53 -22.43 -12.14
C ILE A 844 -9.05 -22.08 -11.95
N LYS A 845 -8.30 -22.96 -11.31
CA LYS A 845 -6.84 -22.89 -11.32
C LYS A 845 -6.33 -23.82 -12.39
N GLU A 846 -6.01 -23.23 -13.51
CA GLU A 846 -5.11 -23.85 -14.49
C GLU A 846 -3.70 -23.82 -13.90
N ILE A 847 -3.27 -24.95 -13.35
CA ILE A 847 -1.92 -25.10 -12.85
C ILE A 847 -1.16 -25.80 -14.00
N SER A 848 -0.64 -25.00 -14.91
CA SER A 848 0.38 -25.51 -15.82
C SER A 848 1.69 -25.60 -15.04
N LEU A 849 2.25 -26.80 -14.93
CA LEU A 849 3.64 -27.00 -14.55
C LEU A 849 4.50 -26.20 -15.54
N TRP A 850 5.00 -25.07 -15.11
CA TRP A 850 6.06 -24.34 -15.80
C TRP A 850 7.38 -25.05 -15.49
N ILE A 851 7.62 -26.13 -16.17
CA ILE A 851 8.98 -26.69 -16.29
C ILE A 851 9.62 -25.90 -17.43
N LEU A 852 10.46 -24.96 -17.07
CA LEU A 852 11.44 -24.35 -17.96
C LEU A 852 12.50 -25.37 -18.34
#